data_c7fb9a930edbd129b5e38e4f171cb89a
#
_entry.id   c7fb9a930edbd129b5e38e4f171cb89a
#
_cell.length_a   1.000
_cell.length_b   1.000
_cell.length_c   1.000
_cell.angle_alpha   90.00
_cell.angle_beta   90.00
_cell.angle_gamma   90.00
#
_symmetry.space_group_name_H-M   'P 1'
#
loop_
_entity.id
_entity.type
_entity.pdbx_description
1 polymer ?
#
loop_
_entity_poly.entity_id
_entity_poly.type
_entity_poly.pdbx_seq_one_letter_code
_entity_poly.pdbx_strand_id
1 'polypeptide(L)'
;MDWYSMSAADAVGKLSSSVDRGLSSREAEKRLGQDGENILRGKKKKSIIAEFFEQFKDFTVIVLLIASGVSFATSFLEEHGDFADPIMILIIVILNAAVGVIQQRRAEHSLEALKSMSAPTAAVIRDGKETKIPASEVVRGDIIEVRAGDLVPADARLISSHSLSAQESALTGESMPCEKDALCRIPDGSPQAELKNMIFSSSVITAGHARAVVTQTGMDTAVGKIAHLLNTEDEPTTPLQIKLAKIGKVLGIGALAICALIFVLSILRGMGVLSAFMLSVSLAVAAIPEGLPAVVTVVLSLGVQKMAKSNAVIRRLPAVETLGAATYICSDKTGTLTQNKMTVTAACSPSGEIQLTGEEAKKLFSLAALCCDAKYEGKGKVSGEPTEAAIVAAAERSGTDTAKLNRQKPRTDEIPFSSERKMMSVAIRDGDKIITVAKGAPDVLIKKCSDIILNGTKSPLTSDWREKILSLNASLAERALRVIAVATGETNGGKISETGLTLCGLIGMEDPPREEAYEAVKTCRRAGITPVMITGDHAGTACATAKKLGILSRSGECLTGVQIDKMGENEFSRAVRSCRVYARVTPEHKVRIVKALRAHGEVVAMTGDGVNDAPALKAADIGCAMGKGGTQVAQNAADMILTDDNFATIVKAVAQGRGIYDNIRRAIHYLLGCNIGEILCVFAATLFGMPAPLLPIQLLWINLVTDSLPALALGAERLDSRIMQRPPRDSSKSFFADRTGLDIALEGMLIGALSLFAFVAGNSLFKNSCVELGRTMAFATQSLCEIAHSFNMRSRRSVFSIGIFSNRKLTICAALCAALQLIVMTVPPLRVLFDVSVLNIYEWLTVAALALAPIAFSELGKAVGGKRETE
;
A
#
# COMPACT_ATOMS: atom_id res chain seq x y z
N MET A 1 16.25 -37.31 -4.72
CA MET A 1 17.71 -37.16 -4.76
C MET A 1 18.12 -36.38 -3.56
N ASP A 2 19.04 -36.91 -2.76
CA ASP A 2 19.44 -36.27 -1.49
C ASP A 2 20.65 -35.37 -1.74
N TRP A 3 20.39 -34.12 -2.12
CA TRP A 3 21.40 -33.14 -2.47
C TRP A 3 22.36 -32.78 -1.32
N TYR A 4 21.92 -32.99 -0.08
CA TYR A 4 22.69 -32.73 1.14
C TYR A 4 23.80 -33.74 1.40
N SER A 5 23.65 -34.96 0.92
CA SER A 5 24.68 -36.02 1.09
C SER A 5 25.83 -35.88 0.07
N MET A 6 25.61 -35.09 -1.02
CA MET A 6 26.61 -34.90 -2.08
C MET A 6 27.58 -33.76 -1.75
N SER A 7 28.78 -33.81 -2.31
CA SER A 7 29.67 -32.65 -2.28
C SER A 7 29.09 -31.50 -3.10
N ALA A 8 29.46 -30.24 -2.76
CA ALA A 8 29.00 -29.09 -3.52
C ALA A 8 29.40 -29.16 -5.01
N ALA A 9 30.59 -29.68 -5.30
CA ALA A 9 31.07 -29.85 -6.66
C ALA A 9 30.24 -30.87 -7.46
N ASP A 10 29.90 -32.00 -6.84
CA ASP A 10 29.08 -33.02 -7.48
C ASP A 10 27.66 -32.50 -7.74
N ALA A 11 27.08 -31.73 -6.81
CA ALA A 11 25.76 -31.12 -6.98
C ALA A 11 25.76 -30.13 -8.15
N VAL A 12 26.76 -29.24 -8.25
CA VAL A 12 26.93 -28.32 -9.38
C VAL A 12 27.12 -29.06 -10.70
N GLY A 13 27.96 -30.10 -10.70
CA GLY A 13 28.22 -30.94 -11.90
C GLY A 13 26.97 -31.66 -12.39
N LYS A 14 26.17 -32.29 -11.47
CA LYS A 14 24.89 -32.96 -11.83
C LYS A 14 23.84 -32.01 -12.39
N LEU A 15 23.86 -30.74 -11.93
CA LEU A 15 22.96 -29.71 -12.41
C LEU A 15 23.49 -29.02 -13.68
N SER A 16 24.64 -29.47 -14.22
CA SER A 16 25.29 -28.90 -15.42
C SER A 16 25.47 -27.39 -15.30
N SER A 17 25.93 -26.93 -14.13
CA SER A 17 26.19 -25.51 -13.83
C SER A 17 27.67 -25.27 -13.55
N SER A 18 28.08 -24.05 -13.36
CA SER A 18 29.44 -23.65 -13.02
C SER A 18 29.44 -22.66 -11.86
N VAL A 19 30.33 -22.84 -10.86
CA VAL A 19 30.39 -21.99 -9.68
C VAL A 19 30.71 -20.52 -10.05
N ASP A 20 31.59 -20.30 -11.04
CA ASP A 20 32.06 -18.97 -11.41
C ASP A 20 31.21 -18.31 -12.51
N ARG A 21 30.69 -19.10 -13.44
CA ARG A 21 29.91 -18.61 -14.58
C ARG A 21 28.41 -18.76 -14.43
N GLY A 22 27.95 -19.66 -13.54
CA GLY A 22 26.55 -20.01 -13.45
C GLY A 22 26.02 -20.72 -14.72
N LEU A 23 24.74 -20.66 -14.94
CA LEU A 23 24.09 -21.06 -16.19
C LEU A 23 24.23 -19.97 -17.24
N SER A 24 24.21 -20.34 -18.53
CA SER A 24 23.97 -19.37 -19.59
C SER A 24 22.52 -18.90 -19.60
N SER A 25 22.28 -17.64 -19.97
CA SER A 25 20.93 -17.08 -20.06
C SER A 25 20.00 -17.94 -20.94
N ARG A 26 20.54 -18.48 -22.05
CA ARG A 26 19.79 -19.37 -22.95
C ARG A 26 19.40 -20.71 -22.30
N GLU A 27 20.29 -21.30 -21.52
CA GLU A 27 19.99 -22.56 -20.80
C GLU A 27 18.98 -22.31 -19.66
N ALA A 28 19.09 -21.18 -18.97
CA ALA A 28 18.12 -20.79 -17.94
C ALA A 28 16.71 -20.59 -18.53
N GLU A 29 16.60 -19.92 -19.68
CA GLU A 29 15.32 -19.73 -20.38
C GLU A 29 14.72 -21.07 -20.83
N LYS A 30 15.56 -21.98 -21.35
CA LYS A 30 15.12 -23.33 -21.72
C LYS A 30 14.59 -24.11 -20.51
N ARG A 31 15.28 -24.07 -19.36
CA ARG A 31 14.83 -24.73 -18.12
C ARG A 31 13.56 -24.10 -17.58
N LEU A 32 13.44 -22.77 -17.65
CA LEU A 32 12.22 -22.07 -17.26
C LEU A 32 11.01 -22.54 -18.08
N GLY A 33 11.22 -22.78 -19.40
CA GLY A 33 10.18 -23.34 -20.27
C GLY A 33 9.84 -24.81 -19.98
N GLN A 34 10.77 -25.61 -19.46
CA GLN A 34 10.59 -27.01 -19.13
C GLN A 34 10.02 -27.24 -17.73
N ASP A 35 10.62 -26.62 -16.71
CA ASP A 35 10.29 -26.81 -15.30
C ASP A 35 9.15 -25.85 -14.85
N GLY A 36 8.89 -24.80 -15.62
CA GLY A 36 7.93 -23.74 -15.27
C GLY A 36 8.50 -22.72 -14.30
N GLU A 37 7.67 -21.72 -13.97
CA GLU A 37 8.04 -20.65 -13.04
C GLU A 37 8.22 -21.16 -11.59
N ASN A 38 9.17 -20.59 -10.88
CA ASN A 38 9.42 -20.84 -9.45
C ASN A 38 8.38 -20.12 -8.58
N ILE A 39 7.15 -20.62 -8.61
CA ILE A 39 6.01 -20.11 -7.84
C ILE A 39 5.31 -21.24 -7.09
N LEU A 40 4.84 -20.94 -5.89
CA LEU A 40 3.92 -21.80 -5.18
C LEU A 40 2.54 -21.65 -5.82
N ARG A 41 2.08 -22.70 -6.52
CA ARG A 41 0.77 -22.68 -7.19
C ARG A 41 -0.34 -22.70 -6.13
N GLY A 42 -1.15 -21.63 -6.10
CA GLY A 42 -2.39 -21.59 -5.35
C GLY A 42 -3.49 -22.50 -5.98
N LYS A 43 -4.71 -22.37 -5.50
CA LYS A 43 -5.89 -23.06 -6.07
C LYS A 43 -5.93 -22.84 -7.60
N LYS A 44 -6.16 -23.90 -8.36
CA LYS A 44 -6.39 -23.81 -9.81
C LYS A 44 -7.53 -22.82 -10.06
N LYS A 45 -7.32 -21.86 -10.97
CA LYS A 45 -8.38 -20.94 -11.39
C LYS A 45 -9.56 -21.76 -11.90
N LYS A 46 -10.75 -21.43 -11.42
CA LYS A 46 -11.98 -22.03 -11.90
C LYS A 46 -12.15 -21.71 -13.39
N SER A 47 -12.72 -22.62 -14.15
CA SER A 47 -13.08 -22.35 -15.56
C SER A 47 -14.21 -21.32 -15.60
N ILE A 48 -14.31 -20.56 -16.71
CA ILE A 48 -15.42 -19.59 -16.94
C ILE A 48 -16.77 -20.26 -16.71
N ILE A 49 -16.90 -21.49 -17.20
CA ILE A 49 -18.12 -22.26 -17.08
C ILE A 49 -18.41 -22.62 -15.61
N ALA A 50 -17.41 -22.97 -14.83
CA ALA A 50 -17.59 -23.27 -13.41
C ALA A 50 -17.99 -22.01 -12.61
N GLU A 51 -17.37 -20.86 -12.90
CA GLU A 51 -17.74 -19.58 -12.31
C GLU A 51 -19.17 -19.15 -12.68
N PHE A 52 -19.57 -19.38 -13.93
CA PHE A 52 -20.93 -19.14 -14.40
C PHE A 52 -21.96 -19.98 -13.63
N PHE A 53 -21.73 -21.27 -13.49
CA PHE A 53 -22.62 -22.12 -12.68
C PHE A 53 -22.55 -21.82 -11.17
N GLU A 54 -21.48 -21.24 -10.68
CA GLU A 54 -21.37 -20.83 -9.29
C GLU A 54 -22.31 -19.65 -8.96
N GLN A 55 -22.56 -18.75 -9.95
CA GLN A 55 -23.55 -17.68 -9.80
C GLN A 55 -24.95 -18.21 -9.52
N PHE A 56 -25.28 -19.42 -9.95
CA PHE A 56 -26.58 -20.05 -9.69
C PHE A 56 -26.76 -20.51 -8.22
N LYS A 57 -25.72 -20.43 -7.39
CA LYS A 57 -25.82 -20.66 -5.95
C LYS A 57 -26.20 -19.40 -5.17
N ASP A 58 -26.24 -18.24 -5.84
CA ASP A 58 -26.69 -17.00 -5.23
C ASP A 58 -28.15 -17.10 -4.83
N PHE A 59 -28.47 -16.57 -3.62
CA PHE A 59 -29.81 -16.66 -3.06
C PHE A 59 -30.87 -16.04 -3.98
N THR A 60 -30.55 -14.90 -4.59
CA THR A 60 -31.46 -14.20 -5.51
C THR A 60 -31.75 -15.01 -6.76
N VAL A 61 -30.71 -15.61 -7.35
CA VAL A 61 -30.84 -16.46 -8.53
C VAL A 61 -31.67 -17.72 -8.20
N ILE A 62 -31.47 -18.31 -7.03
CA ILE A 62 -32.29 -19.47 -6.58
C ILE A 62 -33.75 -19.07 -6.46
N VAL A 63 -34.08 -17.90 -5.88
CA VAL A 63 -35.44 -17.41 -5.75
C VAL A 63 -36.07 -17.18 -7.13
N LEU A 64 -35.34 -16.59 -8.09
CA LEU A 64 -35.78 -16.41 -9.47
C LEU A 64 -36.03 -17.73 -10.20
N LEU A 65 -35.16 -18.72 -10.02
CA LEU A 65 -35.34 -20.05 -10.59
C LEU A 65 -36.58 -20.75 -10.05
N ILE A 66 -36.83 -20.64 -8.74
CA ILE A 66 -38.05 -21.15 -8.12
C ILE A 66 -39.30 -20.45 -8.71
N ALA A 67 -39.25 -19.12 -8.84
CA ALA A 67 -40.32 -18.34 -9.43
C ALA A 67 -40.60 -18.71 -10.89
N SER A 68 -39.52 -18.86 -11.69
CA SER A 68 -39.62 -19.32 -13.08
C SER A 68 -40.21 -20.75 -13.15
N GLY A 69 -39.80 -21.65 -12.27
CA GLY A 69 -40.35 -23.00 -12.19
C GLY A 69 -41.84 -23.02 -11.80
N VAL A 70 -42.26 -22.22 -10.85
CA VAL A 70 -43.67 -22.08 -10.47
C VAL A 70 -44.48 -21.47 -11.62
N SER A 71 -44.00 -20.39 -12.24
CA SER A 71 -44.61 -19.77 -13.39
C SER A 71 -44.72 -20.73 -14.60
N PHE A 72 -43.71 -21.53 -14.84
CA PHE A 72 -43.72 -22.57 -15.89
C PHE A 72 -44.77 -23.65 -15.60
N ALA A 73 -44.83 -24.11 -14.38
CA ALA A 73 -45.81 -25.13 -13.94
C ALA A 73 -47.24 -24.63 -14.04
N THR A 74 -47.52 -23.38 -13.75
CA THR A 74 -48.84 -22.80 -13.86
C THR A 74 -49.27 -22.54 -15.31
N SER A 75 -48.36 -22.04 -16.17
CA SER A 75 -48.58 -21.91 -17.60
C SER A 75 -48.93 -23.26 -18.27
N PHE A 76 -48.41 -24.36 -17.69
CA PHE A 76 -48.74 -25.72 -18.17
C PHE A 76 -50.15 -26.20 -17.75
N LEU A 77 -50.69 -25.65 -16.67
CA LEU A 77 -51.98 -26.03 -16.12
C LEU A 77 -53.14 -25.19 -16.68
N GLU A 78 -52.86 -24.05 -17.33
CA GLU A 78 -53.80 -23.18 -17.99
C GLU A 78 -53.99 -23.62 -19.48
N GLU A 79 -55.23 -23.72 -19.98
CA GLU A 79 -55.55 -24.15 -21.33
C GLU A 79 -54.96 -23.25 -22.45
N HIS A 80 -54.54 -22.02 -22.09
CA HIS A 80 -53.88 -21.04 -22.98
C HIS A 80 -52.69 -20.40 -22.21
N GLY A 81 -51.86 -21.23 -21.55
CA GLY A 81 -50.77 -20.75 -20.74
C GLY A 81 -49.75 -19.87 -21.47
N ASP A 82 -49.43 -18.72 -20.95
CA ASP A 82 -48.43 -17.83 -21.46
C ASP A 82 -47.04 -18.25 -20.91
N PHE A 83 -46.19 -18.72 -21.82
CA PHE A 83 -44.79 -19.14 -21.51
C PHE A 83 -43.78 -17.96 -21.59
N ALA A 84 -44.22 -16.75 -21.92
CA ALA A 84 -43.36 -15.60 -22.07
C ALA A 84 -42.69 -15.23 -20.73
N ASP A 85 -43.48 -15.19 -19.65
CA ASP A 85 -42.98 -14.82 -18.32
C ASP A 85 -41.87 -15.76 -17.77
N PRO A 86 -42.07 -17.10 -17.73
CA PRO A 86 -41.03 -17.98 -17.21
C PRO A 86 -39.77 -18.02 -18.09
N ILE A 87 -39.93 -17.92 -19.43
CA ILE A 87 -38.79 -17.84 -20.35
C ILE A 87 -38.03 -16.53 -20.14
N MET A 88 -38.74 -15.43 -19.93
CA MET A 88 -38.16 -14.12 -19.66
C MET A 88 -37.33 -14.12 -18.37
N ILE A 89 -37.86 -14.68 -17.27
CA ILE A 89 -37.13 -14.82 -16.00
C ILE A 89 -35.85 -15.65 -16.21
N LEU A 90 -35.89 -16.72 -17.01
CA LEU A 90 -34.74 -17.56 -17.29
C LEU A 90 -33.65 -16.81 -18.07
N ILE A 91 -34.05 -16.02 -19.08
CA ILE A 91 -33.14 -15.15 -19.85
C ILE A 91 -32.46 -14.15 -18.92
N ILE A 92 -33.19 -13.56 -18.00
CA ILE A 92 -32.71 -12.63 -17.00
C ILE A 92 -31.65 -13.27 -16.10
N VAL A 93 -31.94 -14.48 -15.58
CA VAL A 93 -31.00 -15.24 -14.73
C VAL A 93 -29.70 -15.53 -15.48
N ILE A 94 -29.78 -15.94 -16.74
CA ILE A 94 -28.61 -16.19 -17.59
C ILE A 94 -27.80 -14.91 -17.81
N LEU A 95 -28.48 -13.81 -18.11
CA LEU A 95 -27.84 -12.51 -18.33
C LEU A 95 -27.14 -12.00 -17.06
N ASN A 96 -27.82 -12.09 -15.91
CA ASN A 96 -27.26 -11.70 -14.63
C ASN A 96 -26.02 -12.53 -14.28
N ALA A 97 -26.08 -13.85 -14.41
CA ALA A 97 -24.94 -14.73 -14.21
C ALA A 97 -23.75 -14.38 -15.13
N ALA A 98 -24.02 -14.08 -16.41
CA ALA A 98 -22.97 -13.68 -17.36
C ALA A 98 -22.30 -12.36 -16.97
N VAL A 99 -23.08 -11.35 -16.61
CA VAL A 99 -22.56 -10.05 -16.14
C VAL A 99 -21.79 -10.18 -14.84
N GLY A 100 -22.30 -10.98 -13.88
CA GLY A 100 -21.61 -11.28 -12.63
C GLY A 100 -20.21 -11.86 -12.86
N VAL A 101 -20.07 -12.86 -13.75
CA VAL A 101 -18.78 -13.44 -14.12
C VAL A 101 -17.85 -12.41 -14.77
N ILE A 102 -18.37 -11.56 -15.66
CA ILE A 102 -17.56 -10.51 -16.32
C ILE A 102 -17.03 -9.50 -15.27
N GLN A 103 -17.87 -9.07 -14.35
CA GLN A 103 -17.49 -8.14 -13.28
C GLN A 103 -16.45 -8.77 -12.33
N GLN A 104 -16.66 -10.00 -11.91
CA GLN A 104 -15.74 -10.75 -11.05
C GLN A 104 -14.37 -10.91 -11.70
N ARG A 105 -14.31 -11.34 -12.97
CA ARG A 105 -13.05 -11.49 -13.69
C ARG A 105 -12.30 -10.19 -13.91
N ARG A 106 -12.99 -9.09 -14.19
CA ARG A 106 -12.34 -7.76 -14.25
C ARG A 106 -11.70 -7.38 -12.95
N ALA A 107 -12.37 -7.65 -11.82
CA ALA A 107 -11.82 -7.40 -10.49
C ALA A 107 -10.58 -8.27 -10.21
N GLU A 108 -10.64 -9.57 -10.47
CA GLU A 108 -9.53 -10.51 -10.28
C GLU A 108 -8.31 -10.18 -11.14
N HIS A 109 -8.51 -9.89 -12.43
CA HIS A 109 -7.41 -9.51 -13.34
C HIS A 109 -6.69 -8.23 -12.88
N SER A 110 -7.43 -7.27 -12.36
CA SER A 110 -6.86 -6.05 -11.81
C SER A 110 -6.02 -6.30 -10.56
N LEU A 111 -6.39 -7.28 -9.74
CA LEU A 111 -5.65 -7.70 -8.55
C LEU A 111 -4.37 -8.47 -8.91
N GLU A 112 -4.41 -9.34 -9.91
CA GLU A 112 -3.23 -10.07 -10.38
C GLU A 112 -2.12 -9.16 -10.90
N ALA A 113 -2.48 -8.15 -11.68
CA ALA A 113 -1.54 -7.14 -12.15
C ALA A 113 -0.81 -6.40 -11.01
N LEU A 114 -1.43 -6.30 -9.83
CA LEU A 114 -0.82 -5.71 -8.64
C LEU A 114 0.13 -6.68 -7.93
N LYS A 115 -0.22 -7.95 -7.84
CA LYS A 115 0.64 -8.99 -7.25
C LYS A 115 1.99 -9.10 -7.99
N SER A 116 2.00 -8.95 -9.30
CA SER A 116 3.23 -8.98 -10.10
C SER A 116 4.17 -7.79 -9.84
N MET A 117 3.66 -6.63 -9.43
CA MET A 117 4.48 -5.43 -9.14
C MET A 117 5.30 -5.54 -7.85
N SER A 118 4.97 -6.45 -6.95
CA SER A 118 5.64 -6.68 -5.65
C SER A 118 6.35 -8.03 -5.57
N ALA A 119 6.64 -8.65 -6.71
CA ALA A 119 7.31 -9.94 -6.76
C ALA A 119 8.73 -9.85 -6.15
N PRO A 120 9.14 -10.80 -5.29
CA PRO A 120 10.50 -10.85 -4.75
C PRO A 120 11.52 -11.05 -5.86
N THR A 121 12.75 -10.52 -5.65
CA THR A 121 13.87 -10.67 -6.59
C THR A 121 14.94 -11.58 -5.98
N ALA A 122 15.75 -12.21 -6.82
CA ALA A 122 16.89 -13.02 -6.43
C ALA A 122 18.15 -12.54 -7.14
N ALA A 123 19.29 -12.54 -6.44
CA ALA A 123 20.60 -12.34 -7.04
C ALA A 123 21.12 -13.68 -7.57
N VAL A 124 21.35 -13.75 -8.88
CA VAL A 124 21.85 -14.97 -9.55
C VAL A 124 23.11 -14.66 -10.34
N ILE A 125 23.98 -15.66 -10.49
CA ILE A 125 25.14 -15.59 -11.37
C ILE A 125 24.77 -16.32 -12.66
N ARG A 126 24.66 -15.56 -13.76
CA ARG A 126 24.46 -16.09 -15.12
C ARG A 126 25.47 -15.44 -16.07
N ASP A 127 25.99 -16.23 -17.00
CA ASP A 127 27.02 -15.77 -17.96
C ASP A 127 28.25 -15.09 -17.29
N GLY A 128 28.58 -15.50 -16.05
CA GLY A 128 29.68 -14.95 -15.25
C GLY A 128 29.43 -13.56 -14.66
N LYS A 129 28.15 -13.09 -14.64
CA LYS A 129 27.74 -11.82 -14.07
C LYS A 129 26.67 -12.01 -13.01
N GLU A 130 26.80 -11.28 -11.88
CA GLU A 130 25.73 -11.17 -10.90
C GLU A 130 24.62 -10.29 -11.47
N THR A 131 23.40 -10.83 -11.49
CA THR A 131 22.21 -10.16 -12.03
C THR A 131 21.03 -10.37 -11.08
N LYS A 132 20.25 -9.33 -10.83
CA LYS A 132 18.98 -9.45 -10.08
C LYS A 132 17.86 -9.78 -11.05
N ILE A 133 17.17 -10.90 -10.81
CA ILE A 133 16.01 -11.36 -11.57
C ILE A 133 14.79 -11.53 -10.65
N PRO A 134 13.56 -11.55 -11.18
CA PRO A 134 12.40 -11.99 -10.42
C PRO A 134 12.63 -13.39 -9.84
N ALA A 135 12.27 -13.61 -8.57
CA ALA A 135 12.43 -14.92 -7.94
C ALA A 135 11.66 -16.03 -8.66
N SER A 136 10.57 -15.68 -9.38
CA SER A 136 9.80 -16.59 -10.22
C SER A 136 10.59 -17.13 -11.43
N GLU A 137 11.64 -16.45 -11.87
CA GLU A 137 12.49 -16.84 -13.00
C GLU A 137 13.72 -17.65 -12.59
N VAL A 138 13.87 -17.95 -11.29
CA VAL A 138 14.94 -18.81 -10.78
C VAL A 138 14.68 -20.25 -11.20
N VAL A 139 15.69 -20.89 -11.78
CA VAL A 139 15.61 -22.28 -12.28
C VAL A 139 16.59 -23.19 -11.57
N ARG A 140 16.36 -24.50 -11.65
CA ARG A 140 17.28 -25.51 -11.13
C ARG A 140 18.65 -25.40 -11.79
N GLY A 141 19.71 -25.34 -10.98
CA GLY A 141 21.08 -25.16 -11.42
C GLY A 141 21.56 -23.70 -11.46
N ASP A 142 20.70 -22.72 -11.21
CA ASP A 142 21.14 -21.36 -10.98
C ASP A 142 22.07 -21.27 -9.77
N ILE A 143 23.10 -20.45 -9.86
CA ILE A 143 23.94 -20.08 -8.71
C ILE A 143 23.33 -18.81 -8.11
N ILE A 144 22.83 -18.92 -6.89
CA ILE A 144 22.29 -17.79 -6.13
C ILE A 144 23.32 -17.24 -5.15
N GLU A 145 23.33 -15.94 -4.97
CA GLU A 145 24.04 -15.27 -3.90
C GLU A 145 23.04 -14.71 -2.89
N VAL A 146 23.20 -15.11 -1.62
CA VAL A 146 22.30 -14.70 -0.53
C VAL A 146 23.09 -14.01 0.56
N ARG A 147 22.52 -12.93 1.15
CA ARG A 147 23.12 -12.09 2.18
C ARG A 147 22.13 -11.88 3.32
N ALA A 148 22.61 -11.44 4.46
CA ALA A 148 21.75 -11.09 5.59
C ALA A 148 20.62 -10.12 5.16
N GLY A 149 19.39 -10.49 5.46
CA GLY A 149 18.18 -9.76 5.05
C GLY A 149 17.50 -10.26 3.76
N ASP A 150 18.11 -11.23 3.06
CA ASP A 150 17.51 -11.84 1.87
C ASP A 150 16.57 -12.98 2.24
N LEU A 151 15.58 -13.18 1.40
CA LEU A 151 14.73 -14.36 1.40
C LEU A 151 15.31 -15.38 0.41
N VAL A 152 15.43 -16.61 0.84
CA VAL A 152 15.89 -17.72 -0.02
C VAL A 152 14.83 -18.00 -1.09
N PRO A 153 15.14 -17.85 -2.39
CA PRO A 153 14.11 -17.92 -3.45
C PRO A 153 13.68 -19.36 -3.76
N ALA A 154 14.54 -20.34 -3.52
CA ALA A 154 14.33 -21.75 -3.86
C ALA A 154 15.21 -22.63 -2.96
N ASP A 155 14.95 -23.94 -2.91
CA ASP A 155 15.82 -24.85 -2.16
C ASP A 155 17.19 -24.97 -2.84
N ALA A 156 18.25 -24.78 -2.08
CA ALA A 156 19.60 -24.72 -2.64
C ALA A 156 20.65 -25.40 -1.76
N ARG A 157 21.66 -26.03 -2.40
CA ARG A 157 22.84 -26.62 -1.77
C ARG A 157 23.93 -25.55 -1.66
N LEU A 158 24.41 -25.30 -0.45
CA LEU A 158 25.48 -24.34 -0.20
C LEU A 158 26.78 -24.78 -0.90
N ILE A 159 27.43 -23.83 -1.56
CA ILE A 159 28.75 -23.97 -2.18
C ILE A 159 29.80 -23.34 -1.28
N SER A 160 29.56 -22.14 -0.80
CA SER A 160 30.39 -21.44 0.17
C SER A 160 29.52 -20.67 1.17
N SER A 161 29.96 -20.53 2.41
CA SER A 161 29.27 -19.82 3.47
C SER A 161 30.26 -19.09 4.37
N HIS A 162 29.88 -17.90 4.84
CA HIS A 162 30.66 -17.09 5.79
C HIS A 162 29.72 -16.62 6.89
N SER A 163 29.88 -17.21 8.10
CA SER A 163 29.05 -16.92 9.28
C SER A 163 27.56 -16.88 8.97
N LEU A 164 27.09 -17.84 8.16
CA LEU A 164 25.74 -17.87 7.66
C LEU A 164 24.78 -18.39 8.73
N SER A 165 23.70 -17.65 8.96
CA SER A 165 22.57 -18.09 9.79
C SER A 165 21.26 -17.89 9.04
N ALA A 166 20.38 -18.88 9.11
CA ALA A 166 19.08 -18.83 8.45
C ALA A 166 17.94 -19.13 9.45
N GLN A 167 16.87 -18.38 9.36
CA GLN A 167 15.65 -18.63 10.11
C GLN A 167 14.70 -19.47 9.25
N GLU A 168 14.42 -20.68 9.66
CA GLU A 168 13.63 -21.67 8.93
C GLU A 168 12.28 -21.96 9.60
N SER A 169 11.71 -20.98 10.28
CA SER A 169 10.46 -21.13 11.04
C SER A 169 9.27 -21.63 10.21
N ALA A 170 9.25 -21.35 8.92
CA ALA A 170 8.22 -21.84 8.00
C ALA A 170 8.27 -23.37 7.81
N LEU A 171 9.43 -23.99 8.06
CA LEU A 171 9.65 -25.43 7.89
C LEU A 171 9.72 -26.18 9.21
N THR A 172 10.41 -25.61 10.19
CA THR A 172 10.69 -26.27 11.47
C THR A 172 9.73 -25.86 12.60
N GLY A 173 9.02 -24.75 12.43
CA GLY A 173 8.20 -24.12 13.48
C GLY A 173 9.02 -23.35 14.54
N GLU A 174 10.35 -23.46 14.51
CA GLU A 174 11.24 -22.82 15.47
C GLU A 174 11.65 -21.41 14.99
N SER A 175 11.57 -20.43 15.87
CA SER A 175 11.89 -19.03 15.56
C SER A 175 13.37 -18.68 15.70
N MET A 176 14.19 -19.56 16.31
CA MET A 176 15.62 -19.32 16.47
C MET A 176 16.36 -19.58 15.15
N PRO A 177 17.28 -18.67 14.76
CA PRO A 177 18.11 -18.90 13.59
C PRO A 177 19.03 -20.12 13.77
N CYS A 178 19.20 -20.92 12.73
CA CYS A 178 20.14 -22.04 12.70
C CYS A 178 21.39 -21.66 11.90
N GLU A 179 22.55 -22.05 12.40
CA GLU A 179 23.82 -21.91 11.70
C GLU A 179 23.91 -22.85 10.51
N LYS A 180 24.37 -22.34 9.39
CA LYS A 180 24.55 -23.05 8.12
C LYS A 180 26.01 -23.07 7.70
N ASP A 181 26.47 -24.24 7.27
CA ASP A 181 27.86 -24.46 6.85
C ASP A 181 27.94 -25.31 5.58
N ALA A 182 28.54 -24.75 4.53
CA ALA A 182 28.73 -25.39 3.25
C ALA A 182 29.58 -26.67 3.32
N LEU A 183 30.52 -26.73 4.28
CA LEU A 183 31.47 -27.82 4.44
C LEU A 183 30.93 -28.98 5.29
N CYS A 184 29.78 -28.80 5.94
CA CYS A 184 29.19 -29.82 6.79
C CYS A 184 28.80 -31.05 5.95
N ARG A 185 29.26 -32.23 6.37
CA ARG A 185 28.86 -33.51 5.79
C ARG A 185 27.69 -34.07 6.57
N ILE A 186 26.63 -34.37 5.88
CA ILE A 186 25.36 -34.82 6.48
C ILE A 186 25.09 -36.25 6.02
N PRO A 187 24.85 -37.22 6.94
CA PRO A 187 24.52 -38.58 6.60
C PRO A 187 23.20 -38.70 5.82
N ASP A 188 23.06 -39.74 5.02
CA ASP A 188 21.79 -40.10 4.37
C ASP A 188 20.71 -40.39 5.40
N GLY A 189 19.48 -39.91 5.16
CA GLY A 189 18.35 -40.07 6.04
C GLY A 189 18.25 -39.07 7.19
N SER A 190 19.13 -38.03 7.25
CA SER A 190 19.04 -37.00 8.27
C SER A 190 17.75 -36.18 8.15
N PRO A 191 17.12 -35.78 9.26
CA PRO A 191 15.90 -34.98 9.24
C PRO A 191 16.21 -33.56 8.69
N GLN A 192 15.22 -32.94 8.09
CA GLN A 192 15.37 -31.64 7.38
C GLN A 192 15.92 -30.51 8.27
N ALA A 193 15.57 -30.49 9.55
CA ALA A 193 16.06 -29.50 10.52
C ALA A 193 17.60 -29.59 10.77
N GLU A 194 18.24 -30.73 10.48
CA GLU A 194 19.68 -30.94 10.66
C GLU A 194 20.50 -30.64 9.41
N LEU A 195 19.87 -30.28 8.28
CA LEU A 195 20.53 -30.06 7.00
C LEU A 195 21.27 -28.70 6.98
N LYS A 196 22.43 -28.63 7.68
CA LYS A 196 23.23 -27.41 7.80
C LYS A 196 23.85 -26.94 6.49
N ASN A 197 24.01 -27.82 5.50
CA ASN A 197 24.59 -27.52 4.20
C ASN A 197 23.57 -27.20 3.10
N MET A 198 22.29 -27.05 3.47
CA MET A 198 21.20 -26.65 2.61
C MET A 198 20.53 -25.37 3.15
N ILE A 199 19.99 -24.59 2.24
CA ILE A 199 19.07 -23.47 2.53
C ILE A 199 17.75 -23.72 1.79
N PHE A 200 16.65 -23.36 2.41
CA PHE A 200 15.31 -23.70 1.93
C PHE A 200 14.53 -22.47 1.50
N SER A 201 13.69 -22.65 0.50
CA SER A 201 12.76 -21.62 0.02
C SER A 201 11.98 -20.98 1.16
N SER A 202 11.76 -19.66 1.07
CA SER A 202 11.05 -18.86 2.07
C SER A 202 11.74 -18.72 3.44
N SER A 203 12.94 -19.27 3.63
CA SER A 203 13.77 -18.99 4.80
C SER A 203 14.43 -17.63 4.71
N VAL A 204 14.71 -17.04 5.86
CA VAL A 204 15.31 -15.70 5.98
C VAL A 204 16.77 -15.84 6.37
N ILE A 205 17.68 -15.23 5.63
CA ILE A 205 19.07 -15.11 6.03
C ILE A 205 19.20 -14.02 7.09
N THR A 206 19.55 -14.38 8.32
CA THR A 206 19.66 -13.45 9.44
C THR A 206 21.07 -12.89 9.64
N ALA A 207 22.10 -13.64 9.24
CA ALA A 207 23.50 -13.20 9.33
C ALA A 207 24.34 -13.85 8.24
N GLY A 208 25.46 -13.21 7.89
CA GLY A 208 26.45 -13.72 6.95
C GLY A 208 26.03 -13.61 5.47
N HIS A 209 26.76 -14.31 4.62
CA HIS A 209 26.49 -14.43 3.19
C HIS A 209 26.93 -15.80 2.66
N ALA A 210 26.34 -16.23 1.54
CA ALA A 210 26.66 -17.54 0.94
C ALA A 210 26.37 -17.55 -0.56
N ARG A 211 27.07 -18.48 -1.26
CA ARG A 211 26.69 -18.92 -2.61
C ARG A 211 26.12 -20.33 -2.53
N ALA A 212 25.07 -20.56 -3.29
CA ALA A 212 24.38 -21.85 -3.33
C ALA A 212 23.91 -22.18 -4.74
N VAL A 213 23.80 -23.47 -5.06
CA VAL A 213 23.21 -23.95 -6.32
C VAL A 213 21.76 -24.37 -6.05
N VAL A 214 20.83 -23.86 -6.86
CA VAL A 214 19.40 -24.18 -6.77
C VAL A 214 19.16 -25.63 -7.16
N THR A 215 18.55 -26.37 -6.25
CA THR A 215 18.28 -27.80 -6.41
C THR A 215 16.81 -28.10 -6.74
N GLN A 216 15.89 -27.35 -6.16
CA GLN A 216 14.45 -27.52 -6.36
C GLN A 216 13.76 -26.15 -6.40
N THR A 217 12.70 -26.03 -7.23
CA THR A 217 11.94 -24.79 -7.44
C THR A 217 10.43 -25.03 -7.28
N GLY A 218 9.68 -24.00 -6.98
CA GLY A 218 8.22 -23.99 -6.94
C GLY A 218 7.62 -25.05 -6.01
N MET A 219 6.71 -25.86 -6.54
CA MET A 219 6.00 -26.89 -5.77
C MET A 219 6.89 -28.06 -5.35
N ASP A 220 8.07 -28.23 -5.95
CA ASP A 220 9.02 -29.31 -5.59
C ASP A 220 9.88 -28.94 -4.38
N THR A 221 9.92 -27.66 -3.97
CA THR A 221 10.61 -27.21 -2.76
C THR A 221 10.01 -27.81 -1.49
N ALA A 222 10.76 -27.79 -0.41
CA ALA A 222 10.30 -28.26 0.90
C ALA A 222 9.01 -27.54 1.34
N VAL A 223 8.98 -26.21 1.18
CA VAL A 223 7.78 -25.39 1.46
C VAL A 223 6.65 -25.71 0.47
N GLY A 224 6.97 -25.94 -0.82
CA GLY A 224 5.99 -26.30 -1.84
C GLY A 224 5.24 -27.59 -1.53
N LYS A 225 5.94 -28.60 -1.01
CA LYS A 225 5.33 -29.86 -0.56
C LYS A 225 4.36 -29.66 0.62
N ILE A 226 4.72 -28.78 1.58
CA ILE A 226 3.84 -28.41 2.70
C ILE A 226 2.65 -27.58 2.19
N ALA A 227 2.85 -26.64 1.29
CA ALA A 227 1.80 -25.83 0.69
C ALA A 227 0.76 -26.69 -0.06
N HIS A 228 1.17 -27.79 -0.67
CA HIS A 228 0.24 -28.74 -1.30
C HIS A 228 -0.74 -29.37 -0.31
N LEU A 229 -0.34 -29.54 0.95
CA LEU A 229 -1.17 -30.08 2.03
C LEU A 229 -2.08 -29.00 2.67
N LEU A 230 -1.69 -27.71 2.59
CA LEU A 230 -2.37 -26.60 3.26
C LEU A 230 -3.28 -25.76 2.33
N ASN A 231 -3.49 -26.16 1.09
CA ASN A 231 -4.23 -25.41 0.04
C ASN A 231 -5.73 -25.18 0.32
N THR A 232 -6.14 -25.08 1.59
CA THR A 232 -7.54 -24.92 2.01
C THR A 232 -7.91 -23.55 2.58
N GLU A 233 -6.97 -22.65 2.82
CA GLU A 233 -7.31 -21.34 3.38
C GLU A 233 -7.66 -20.32 2.28
N ASP A 234 -8.83 -19.68 2.44
CA ASP A 234 -9.29 -18.60 1.58
C ASP A 234 -8.54 -17.28 1.93
N GLU A 235 -8.38 -16.38 0.95
CA GLU A 235 -7.78 -15.05 1.20
C GLU A 235 -8.61 -14.31 2.27
N PRO A 236 -7.94 -13.64 3.24
CA PRO A 236 -8.64 -12.92 4.30
C PRO A 236 -9.49 -11.79 3.73
N THR A 237 -10.78 -11.76 4.10
CA THR A 237 -11.72 -10.71 3.70
C THR A 237 -11.37 -9.38 4.38
N THR A 238 -11.62 -8.26 3.68
CA THR A 238 -11.37 -6.94 4.25
C THR A 238 -12.41 -6.58 5.32
N PRO A 239 -12.07 -5.73 6.32
CA PRO A 239 -13.05 -5.26 7.31
C PRO A 239 -14.29 -4.63 6.65
N LEU A 240 -14.10 -3.92 5.53
CA LEU A 240 -15.19 -3.34 4.75
C LEU A 240 -16.07 -4.42 4.14
N GLN A 241 -15.51 -5.48 3.55
CA GLN A 241 -16.28 -6.60 3.00
C GLN A 241 -17.11 -7.29 4.08
N ILE A 242 -16.55 -7.49 5.29
CA ILE A 242 -17.30 -8.05 6.44
C ILE A 242 -18.46 -7.13 6.84
N LYS A 243 -18.23 -5.81 6.93
CA LYS A 243 -19.28 -4.83 7.23
C LYS A 243 -20.36 -4.82 6.14
N LEU A 244 -19.98 -4.90 4.86
CA LEU A 244 -20.90 -4.94 3.73
C LEU A 244 -21.73 -6.22 3.70
N ALA A 245 -21.13 -7.38 3.97
CA ALA A 245 -21.86 -8.64 4.10
C ALA A 245 -22.90 -8.57 5.22
N LYS A 246 -22.57 -7.92 6.35
CA LYS A 246 -23.52 -7.69 7.44
C LYS A 246 -24.67 -6.75 7.02
N ILE A 247 -24.37 -5.67 6.29
CA ILE A 247 -25.36 -4.76 5.73
C ILE A 247 -26.27 -5.50 4.74
N GLY A 248 -25.70 -6.26 3.79
CA GLY A 248 -26.45 -7.07 2.83
C GLY A 248 -27.39 -8.07 3.52
N LYS A 249 -26.93 -8.71 4.60
CA LYS A 249 -27.78 -9.62 5.38
C LYS A 249 -28.95 -8.91 6.04
N VAL A 250 -28.73 -7.73 6.64
CA VAL A 250 -29.79 -6.94 7.27
C VAL A 250 -30.80 -6.45 6.24
N LEU A 251 -30.31 -5.95 5.09
CA LEU A 251 -31.18 -5.52 3.98
C LEU A 251 -31.97 -6.69 3.40
N GLY A 252 -31.33 -7.83 3.20
CA GLY A 252 -32.01 -9.03 2.70
C GLY A 252 -33.13 -9.53 3.63
N ILE A 253 -32.89 -9.52 4.95
CA ILE A 253 -33.94 -9.86 5.93
C ILE A 253 -35.08 -8.83 5.89
N GLY A 254 -34.76 -7.53 5.80
CA GLY A 254 -35.74 -6.46 5.68
C GLY A 254 -36.56 -6.59 4.41
N ALA A 255 -35.93 -6.86 3.29
CA ALA A 255 -36.57 -7.11 2.00
C ALA A 255 -37.56 -8.31 2.07
N LEU A 256 -37.09 -9.44 2.63
CA LEU A 256 -37.95 -10.61 2.81
C LEU A 256 -39.15 -10.32 3.70
N ALA A 257 -38.99 -9.52 4.74
CA ALA A 257 -40.13 -9.09 5.59
C ALA A 257 -41.13 -8.23 4.83
N ILE A 258 -40.66 -7.30 3.99
CA ILE A 258 -41.50 -6.47 3.13
C ILE A 258 -42.22 -7.34 2.07
N CYS A 259 -41.53 -8.28 1.45
CA CYS A 259 -42.07 -9.23 0.48
C CYS A 259 -43.21 -10.07 1.10
N ALA A 260 -42.99 -10.60 2.31
CA ALA A 260 -43.99 -11.36 3.02
C ALA A 260 -45.22 -10.50 3.36
N LEU A 261 -45.01 -9.23 3.76
CA LEU A 261 -46.07 -8.29 4.01
C LEU A 261 -46.87 -7.98 2.74
N ILE A 262 -46.23 -7.74 1.62
CA ILE A 262 -46.85 -7.50 0.31
C ILE A 262 -47.65 -8.73 -0.14
N PHE A 263 -47.09 -9.93 0.01
CA PHE A 263 -47.80 -11.18 -0.31
C PHE A 263 -49.11 -11.31 0.46
N VAL A 264 -49.05 -11.11 1.77
CA VAL A 264 -50.26 -11.16 2.63
C VAL A 264 -51.28 -10.07 2.24
N LEU A 265 -50.81 -8.83 2.05
CA LEU A 265 -51.69 -7.72 1.66
C LEU A 265 -52.35 -7.96 0.28
N SER A 266 -51.62 -8.52 -0.69
CA SER A 266 -52.15 -8.83 -2.02
C SER A 266 -53.22 -9.92 -1.95
N ILE A 267 -53.00 -10.97 -1.17
CA ILE A 267 -54.03 -12.00 -0.93
C ILE A 267 -55.29 -11.43 -0.23
N LEU A 268 -55.09 -10.65 0.83
CA LEU A 268 -56.20 -10.01 1.55
C LEU A 268 -57.04 -9.10 0.66
N ARG A 269 -56.49 -8.61 -0.44
CA ARG A 269 -57.17 -7.79 -1.46
C ARG A 269 -57.80 -8.61 -2.59
N GLY A 270 -57.79 -9.94 -2.48
CA GLY A 270 -58.39 -10.82 -3.47
C GLY A 270 -57.57 -11.10 -4.72
N MET A 271 -56.26 -10.75 -4.71
CA MET A 271 -55.35 -11.11 -5.77
C MET A 271 -55.11 -12.63 -5.74
N GLY A 272 -55.04 -13.28 -6.89
CA GLY A 272 -54.70 -14.70 -6.99
C GLY A 272 -53.36 -14.99 -6.30
N VAL A 273 -53.26 -16.14 -5.62
CA VAL A 273 -52.07 -16.55 -4.85
C VAL A 273 -50.78 -16.47 -5.71
N LEU A 274 -50.86 -16.91 -6.98
CA LEU A 274 -49.76 -16.88 -7.92
C LEU A 274 -49.30 -15.46 -8.26
N SER A 275 -50.24 -14.59 -8.61
CA SER A 275 -49.95 -13.19 -8.94
C SER A 275 -49.37 -12.44 -7.74
N ALA A 276 -49.87 -12.70 -6.53
CA ALA A 276 -49.34 -12.17 -5.29
C ALA A 276 -47.90 -12.68 -5.01
N PHE A 277 -47.65 -13.95 -5.29
CA PHE A 277 -46.33 -14.56 -5.17
C PHE A 277 -45.35 -13.95 -6.15
N MET A 278 -45.69 -13.84 -7.44
CA MET A 278 -44.88 -13.23 -8.47
C MET A 278 -44.51 -11.78 -8.18
N LEU A 279 -45.51 -10.98 -7.70
CA LEU A 279 -45.29 -9.60 -7.27
C LEU A 279 -44.27 -9.53 -6.10
N SER A 280 -44.41 -10.41 -5.13
CA SER A 280 -43.51 -10.45 -3.96
C SER A 280 -42.09 -10.88 -4.32
N VAL A 281 -41.94 -11.85 -5.22
CA VAL A 281 -40.66 -12.27 -5.76
C VAL A 281 -40.00 -11.16 -6.57
N SER A 282 -40.75 -10.44 -7.41
CA SER A 282 -40.26 -9.29 -8.15
C SER A 282 -39.63 -8.24 -7.26
N LEU A 283 -40.33 -7.96 -6.13
CA LEU A 283 -39.78 -7.02 -5.15
C LEU A 283 -38.59 -7.56 -4.40
N ALA A 284 -38.52 -8.87 -4.13
CA ALA A 284 -37.36 -9.48 -3.49
C ALA A 284 -36.10 -9.28 -4.34
N VAL A 285 -36.25 -9.40 -5.66
CA VAL A 285 -35.14 -9.18 -6.62
C VAL A 285 -34.68 -7.72 -6.63
N ALA A 286 -35.63 -6.78 -6.68
CA ALA A 286 -35.37 -5.34 -6.63
C ALA A 286 -34.65 -4.90 -5.32
N ALA A 287 -34.93 -5.58 -4.22
CA ALA A 287 -34.48 -5.18 -2.90
C ALA A 287 -33.00 -5.54 -2.60
N ILE A 288 -32.37 -6.40 -3.40
CA ILE A 288 -31.01 -6.86 -3.16
C ILE A 288 -30.04 -6.18 -4.12
N PRO A 289 -29.12 -5.34 -3.63
CA PRO A 289 -28.14 -4.64 -4.49
C PRO A 289 -27.03 -5.61 -4.94
N GLU A 290 -27.29 -6.39 -5.99
CA GLU A 290 -26.38 -7.43 -6.52
C GLU A 290 -25.02 -6.88 -6.94
N GLY A 291 -24.98 -5.65 -7.47
CA GLY A 291 -23.75 -4.99 -7.90
C GLY A 291 -22.80 -4.53 -6.77
N LEU A 292 -23.26 -4.48 -5.51
CA LEU A 292 -22.53 -3.84 -4.41
C LEU A 292 -21.13 -4.46 -4.15
N PRO A 293 -20.96 -5.78 -3.99
CA PRO A 293 -19.64 -6.38 -3.75
C PRO A 293 -18.68 -6.17 -4.92
N ALA A 294 -19.19 -6.31 -6.14
CA ALA A 294 -18.40 -6.13 -7.36
C ALA A 294 -17.92 -4.67 -7.52
N VAL A 295 -18.81 -3.70 -7.30
CA VAL A 295 -18.48 -2.27 -7.33
C VAL A 295 -17.38 -1.94 -6.34
N VAL A 296 -17.48 -2.42 -5.09
CA VAL A 296 -16.46 -2.17 -4.05
C VAL A 296 -15.11 -2.75 -4.43
N THR A 297 -15.08 -3.98 -4.95
CA THR A 297 -13.84 -4.64 -5.36
C THR A 297 -13.18 -3.92 -6.54
N VAL A 298 -13.95 -3.47 -7.52
CA VAL A 298 -13.44 -2.70 -8.67
C VAL A 298 -12.91 -1.34 -8.20
N VAL A 299 -13.62 -0.64 -7.32
CA VAL A 299 -13.18 0.67 -6.78
C VAL A 299 -11.89 0.54 -5.99
N LEU A 300 -11.77 -0.48 -5.13
CA LEU A 300 -10.53 -0.80 -4.40
C LEU A 300 -9.38 -1.06 -5.38
N SER A 301 -9.61 -1.90 -6.39
CA SER A 301 -8.60 -2.22 -7.39
C SER A 301 -8.11 -1.00 -8.17
N LEU A 302 -9.02 -0.13 -8.64
CA LEU A 302 -8.67 1.14 -9.27
C LEU A 302 -7.88 2.07 -8.35
N GLY A 303 -8.24 2.08 -7.06
CA GLY A 303 -7.55 2.84 -6.03
C GLY A 303 -6.12 2.37 -5.82
N VAL A 304 -5.92 1.06 -5.68
CA VAL A 304 -4.60 0.44 -5.50
C VAL A 304 -3.71 0.66 -6.73
N GLN A 305 -4.24 0.56 -7.95
CA GLN A 305 -3.49 0.92 -9.16
C GLN A 305 -3.01 2.37 -9.15
N LYS A 306 -3.83 3.28 -8.64
CA LYS A 306 -3.46 4.70 -8.51
C LYS A 306 -2.38 4.90 -7.43
N MET A 307 -2.46 4.17 -6.31
CA MET A 307 -1.42 4.17 -5.27
C MET A 307 -0.09 3.66 -5.82
N ALA A 308 -0.08 2.56 -6.55
CA ALA A 308 1.11 1.99 -7.17
C ALA A 308 1.78 2.98 -8.15
N LYS A 309 1.00 3.70 -8.97
CA LYS A 309 1.51 4.78 -9.84
C LYS A 309 2.11 5.96 -9.06
N SER A 310 1.78 6.08 -7.77
CA SER A 310 2.32 7.09 -6.86
C SER A 310 3.39 6.52 -5.93
N ASN A 311 4.08 5.45 -6.32
CA ASN A 311 5.16 4.77 -5.61
C ASN A 311 4.74 4.06 -4.31
N ALA A 312 3.45 3.82 -4.09
CA ALA A 312 2.93 3.06 -2.95
C ALA A 312 2.30 1.76 -3.45
N VAL A 313 3.05 0.66 -3.41
CA VAL A 313 2.59 -0.66 -3.87
C VAL A 313 1.94 -1.40 -2.71
N ILE A 314 0.64 -1.61 -2.80
CA ILE A 314 -0.15 -2.31 -1.78
C ILE A 314 -0.04 -3.82 -2.01
N ARG A 315 0.29 -4.57 -0.97
CA ARG A 315 0.37 -6.04 -0.98
C ARG A 315 -0.89 -6.72 -0.47
N ARG A 316 -1.59 -6.06 0.47
CA ARG A 316 -2.85 -6.56 1.06
C ARG A 316 -3.94 -5.52 0.92
N LEU A 317 -5.06 -5.88 0.32
CA LEU A 317 -6.18 -4.96 0.09
C LEU A 317 -6.73 -4.28 1.36
N PRO A 318 -6.84 -4.98 2.52
CA PRO A 318 -7.29 -4.34 3.75
C PRO A 318 -6.49 -3.12 4.16
N ALA A 319 -5.20 -3.08 3.82
CA ALA A 319 -4.31 -1.97 4.16
C ALA A 319 -4.76 -0.63 3.56
N VAL A 320 -5.46 -0.63 2.40
CA VAL A 320 -5.96 0.60 1.76
C VAL A 320 -6.98 1.31 2.64
N GLU A 321 -7.92 0.55 3.20
CA GLU A 321 -8.95 1.09 4.09
C GLU A 321 -8.35 1.58 5.40
N THR A 322 -7.49 0.74 6.00
CA THR A 322 -6.84 1.00 7.27
C THR A 322 -5.92 2.23 7.18
N LEU A 323 -5.18 2.36 6.07
CA LEU A 323 -4.29 3.50 5.81
C LEU A 323 -5.06 4.83 5.79
N GLY A 324 -6.27 4.84 5.21
CA GLY A 324 -7.15 6.02 5.22
C GLY A 324 -7.61 6.44 6.62
N ALA A 325 -7.60 5.53 7.58
CA ALA A 325 -7.98 5.76 8.97
C ALA A 325 -6.77 6.00 9.91
N ALA A 326 -5.53 6.00 9.39
CA ALA A 326 -4.32 6.13 10.19
C ALA A 326 -4.34 7.39 11.06
N THR A 327 -4.07 7.22 12.36
CA THR A 327 -3.97 8.28 13.38
C THR A 327 -2.53 8.56 13.77
N TYR A 328 -1.65 7.53 13.68
CA TYR A 328 -0.22 7.63 13.94
C TYR A 328 0.58 7.11 12.75
N ILE A 329 1.68 7.79 12.42
CA ILE A 329 2.70 7.31 11.49
C ILE A 329 4.02 7.25 12.24
N CYS A 330 4.43 6.03 12.62
CA CYS A 330 5.71 5.73 13.25
C CYS A 330 6.75 5.49 12.17
N SER A 331 7.74 6.37 12.06
CA SER A 331 8.75 6.30 11.01
C SER A 331 10.13 6.07 11.57
N ASP A 332 10.89 5.14 10.98
CA ASP A 332 12.33 5.13 11.17
C ASP A 332 12.93 6.43 10.61
N LYS A 333 14.03 6.89 11.22
CA LYS A 333 14.70 8.12 10.80
C LYS A 333 15.44 7.90 9.49
N THR A 334 16.34 6.90 9.48
CA THR A 334 17.34 6.69 8.43
C THR A 334 16.71 6.16 7.16
N GLY A 335 17.05 6.76 6.02
CA GLY A 335 16.55 6.31 4.70
C GLY A 335 15.09 6.67 4.40
N THR A 336 14.26 6.95 5.42
CA THR A 336 12.84 7.30 5.27
C THR A 336 12.60 8.80 5.41
N LEU A 337 12.93 9.36 6.57
CA LEU A 337 12.84 10.81 6.85
C LEU A 337 14.06 11.56 6.37
N THR A 338 15.20 10.88 6.26
CA THR A 338 16.48 11.40 5.81
C THR A 338 16.88 10.77 4.47
N GLN A 339 17.91 11.35 3.82
CA GLN A 339 18.35 10.94 2.49
C GLN A 339 19.17 9.65 2.48
N ASN A 340 19.55 9.12 3.65
CA ASN A 340 20.54 8.03 3.82
C ASN A 340 21.87 8.33 3.12
N LYS A 341 22.29 9.60 3.15
CA LYS A 341 23.49 10.08 2.51
C LYS A 341 24.18 11.08 3.42
N MET A 342 25.30 10.66 4.05
CA MET A 342 26.10 11.57 4.85
C MET A 342 26.55 12.76 4.00
N THR A 343 26.41 13.95 4.55
CA THR A 343 26.75 15.22 3.88
C THR A 343 27.49 16.13 4.86
N VAL A 344 28.60 16.71 4.43
CA VAL A 344 29.32 17.72 5.20
C VAL A 344 28.51 19.01 5.20
N THR A 345 28.11 19.44 6.39
CA THR A 345 27.27 20.65 6.61
C THR A 345 27.98 21.71 7.47
N ALA A 346 29.07 21.38 8.13
CA ALA A 346 29.88 22.31 8.89
C ALA A 346 31.36 22.00 8.74
N ALA A 347 32.19 23.03 8.76
CA ALA A 347 33.65 22.92 8.86
C ALA A 347 34.15 23.98 9.85
N CYS A 348 35.10 23.58 10.69
CA CYS A 348 35.67 24.48 11.69
C CYS A 348 37.19 24.43 11.63
N SER A 349 37.83 25.60 11.64
CA SER A 349 39.22 25.75 12.04
C SER A 349 39.32 25.81 13.58
N PRO A 350 40.51 25.69 14.16
CA PRO A 350 40.66 25.87 15.60
C PRO A 350 40.16 27.23 16.11
N SER A 351 40.10 28.24 15.24
CA SER A 351 39.59 29.59 15.55
C SER A 351 38.08 29.68 15.62
N GLY A 352 37.34 28.81 14.91
CA GLY A 352 35.86 28.82 14.83
C GLY A 352 35.33 28.21 13.53
N GLU A 353 34.02 28.36 13.30
CA GLU A 353 33.34 27.85 12.11
C GLU A 353 33.79 28.63 10.86
N ILE A 354 34.05 27.89 9.74
CA ILE A 354 34.54 28.44 8.48
C ILE A 354 33.53 28.19 7.36
N GLN A 355 33.53 29.03 6.33
CA GLN A 355 32.65 28.85 5.17
C GLN A 355 33.05 27.63 4.35
N LEU A 356 32.09 26.76 4.03
CA LEU A 356 32.32 25.49 3.30
C LEU A 356 32.92 25.68 1.90
N THR A 357 32.71 26.82 1.28
CA THR A 357 33.25 27.18 -0.05
C THR A 357 34.52 28.02 0.03
N GLY A 358 35.02 28.32 1.24
CA GLY A 358 36.23 29.11 1.46
C GLY A 358 37.52 28.30 1.23
N GLU A 359 38.62 28.99 0.97
CA GLU A 359 39.97 28.36 0.76
C GLU A 359 40.43 27.55 1.98
N GLU A 360 40.08 27.97 3.21
CA GLU A 360 40.43 27.20 4.41
C GLU A 360 39.71 25.87 4.46
N ALA A 361 38.40 25.85 4.15
CA ALA A 361 37.64 24.63 4.07
C ALA A 361 38.13 23.71 2.95
N LYS A 362 38.45 24.28 1.78
CA LYS A 362 39.03 23.53 0.65
C LYS A 362 40.31 22.82 1.05
N LYS A 363 41.25 23.50 1.77
CA LYS A 363 42.48 22.87 2.29
C LYS A 363 42.15 21.74 3.27
N LEU A 364 41.21 21.97 4.20
CA LEU A 364 40.80 20.98 5.18
C LEU A 364 40.20 19.74 4.52
N PHE A 365 39.28 19.93 3.56
CA PHE A 365 38.64 18.83 2.83
C PHE A 365 39.64 18.09 1.94
N SER A 366 40.55 18.78 1.30
CA SER A 366 41.61 18.15 0.49
C SER A 366 42.50 17.25 1.32
N LEU A 367 42.95 17.70 2.52
CA LEU A 367 43.71 16.89 3.45
C LEU A 367 42.92 15.68 3.92
N ALA A 368 41.68 15.87 4.31
CA ALA A 368 40.80 14.78 4.76
C ALA A 368 40.54 13.74 3.66
N ALA A 369 40.37 14.18 2.41
CA ALA A 369 40.12 13.30 1.26
C ALA A 369 41.34 12.41 0.95
N LEU A 370 42.58 12.88 1.16
CA LEU A 370 43.78 12.04 1.01
C LEU A 370 43.80 10.85 2.00
N CYS A 371 43.13 10.98 3.13
CA CYS A 371 42.98 9.94 4.15
C CYS A 371 41.63 9.20 4.00
N CYS A 372 41.07 9.10 2.81
CA CYS A 372 39.82 8.37 2.52
C CYS A 372 40.02 7.32 1.46
N ASP A 373 39.35 6.18 1.58
CA ASP A 373 39.33 5.09 0.59
C ASP A 373 38.22 5.25 -0.45
N ALA A 374 37.24 6.12 -0.16
CA ALA A 374 36.15 6.45 -1.06
C ALA A 374 36.68 7.12 -2.35
N LYS A 375 36.03 6.83 -3.49
CA LYS A 375 36.43 7.31 -4.83
C LYS A 375 35.28 8.06 -5.50
N TYR A 376 35.66 9.18 -6.15
CA TYR A 376 34.71 9.93 -6.98
C TYR A 376 34.60 9.26 -8.36
N GLU A 377 33.35 8.90 -8.77
CA GLU A 377 33.06 8.22 -10.04
C GLU A 377 32.52 9.18 -11.13
N GLY A 378 32.48 10.46 -10.82
CA GLY A 378 31.93 11.48 -11.73
C GLY A 378 30.44 11.75 -11.51
N LYS A 379 29.94 12.84 -12.08
CA LYS A 379 28.52 13.28 -11.99
C LYS A 379 27.96 13.33 -10.56
N GLY A 380 28.80 13.64 -9.55
CA GLY A 380 28.39 13.76 -8.15
C GLY A 380 28.24 12.40 -7.43
N LYS A 381 28.60 11.29 -8.04
CA LYS A 381 28.65 9.97 -7.40
C LYS A 381 29.99 9.73 -6.73
N VAL A 382 29.96 9.24 -5.50
CA VAL A 382 31.12 8.77 -4.73
C VAL A 382 30.82 7.36 -4.25
N SER A 383 31.74 6.43 -4.45
CA SER A 383 31.69 5.06 -3.92
C SER A 383 32.60 4.94 -2.70
N GLY A 384 32.16 4.18 -1.70
CA GLY A 384 32.92 3.94 -0.47
C GLY A 384 32.07 4.07 0.78
N GLU A 385 32.71 4.04 1.94
CA GLU A 385 32.04 4.17 3.25
C GLU A 385 31.35 5.56 3.34
N PRO A 386 30.11 5.67 3.85
CA PRO A 386 29.32 6.91 3.81
C PRO A 386 29.99 8.14 4.39
N THR A 387 30.76 7.98 5.47
CA THR A 387 31.48 9.09 6.12
C THR A 387 32.61 9.62 5.23
N GLU A 388 33.34 8.72 4.60
CA GLU A 388 34.43 9.07 3.67
C GLU A 388 33.88 9.64 2.37
N ALA A 389 32.80 9.05 1.86
CA ALA A 389 32.11 9.54 0.67
C ALA A 389 31.63 11.00 0.86
N ALA A 390 31.18 11.36 2.08
CA ALA A 390 30.79 12.73 2.40
C ALA A 390 31.97 13.71 2.33
N ILE A 391 33.15 13.30 2.82
CA ILE A 391 34.38 14.11 2.81
C ILE A 391 34.86 14.31 1.35
N VAL A 392 34.94 13.22 0.59
CA VAL A 392 35.36 13.27 -0.83
C VAL A 392 34.39 14.14 -1.64
N ALA A 393 33.08 14.01 -1.42
CA ALA A 393 32.08 14.85 -2.08
C ALA A 393 32.20 16.33 -1.68
N ALA A 394 32.60 16.63 -0.43
CA ALA A 394 32.81 17.99 0.03
C ALA A 394 34.09 18.59 -0.62
N ALA A 395 35.16 17.81 -0.76
CA ALA A 395 36.38 18.21 -1.45
C ALA A 395 36.10 18.55 -2.92
N GLU A 396 35.38 17.70 -3.64
CA GLU A 396 34.96 17.95 -5.05
C GLU A 396 34.09 19.22 -5.18
N ARG A 397 33.13 19.40 -4.31
CA ARG A 397 32.27 20.62 -4.30
C ARG A 397 33.04 21.89 -4.00
N SER A 398 34.13 21.81 -3.22
CA SER A 398 35.01 22.96 -2.95
C SER A 398 35.99 23.24 -4.09
N GLY A 399 35.92 22.49 -5.21
CA GLY A 399 36.75 22.69 -6.38
C GLY A 399 38.08 21.94 -6.31
N THR A 400 38.19 20.87 -5.54
CA THR A 400 39.34 19.97 -5.49
C THR A 400 39.06 18.73 -6.33
N ASP A 401 39.84 18.52 -7.40
CA ASP A 401 39.84 17.27 -8.15
C ASP A 401 40.58 16.19 -7.32
N THR A 402 39.82 15.34 -6.65
CA THR A 402 40.39 14.32 -5.73
C THR A 402 41.16 13.25 -6.46
N ALA A 403 40.85 12.92 -7.71
CA ALA A 403 41.61 11.96 -8.52
C ALA A 403 42.97 12.53 -8.90
N LYS A 404 43.04 13.82 -9.28
CA LYS A 404 44.31 14.52 -9.56
C LYS A 404 45.14 14.68 -8.28
N LEU A 405 44.48 15.03 -7.16
CA LEU A 405 45.11 15.20 -5.86
C LEU A 405 45.81 13.90 -5.40
N ASN A 406 45.17 12.75 -5.51
CA ASN A 406 45.70 11.44 -5.14
C ASN A 406 46.88 11.02 -6.06
N ARG A 407 46.90 11.45 -7.33
CA ARG A 407 48.04 11.22 -8.24
C ARG A 407 49.23 12.12 -7.90
N GLN A 408 48.97 13.35 -7.50
CA GLN A 408 50.02 14.31 -7.14
C GLN A 408 50.65 14.01 -5.77
N LYS A 409 49.82 13.48 -4.82
CA LYS A 409 50.26 13.14 -3.48
C LYS A 409 49.98 11.65 -3.17
N PRO A 410 50.73 10.72 -3.77
CA PRO A 410 50.48 9.30 -3.62
C PRO A 410 50.70 8.84 -2.17
N ARG A 411 49.88 7.90 -1.72
CA ARG A 411 50.09 7.22 -0.43
C ARG A 411 51.31 6.31 -0.49
N THR A 412 52.09 6.32 0.56
CA THR A 412 53.27 5.47 0.73
C THR A 412 53.08 4.42 1.84
N ASP A 413 52.23 4.69 2.82
CA ASP A 413 51.95 3.79 3.94
C ASP A 413 50.54 4.13 4.49
N GLU A 414 49.88 3.16 5.14
CA GLU A 414 48.57 3.38 5.77
C GLU A 414 48.38 2.55 7.02
N ILE A 415 47.65 3.11 7.97
CA ILE A 415 47.08 2.42 9.13
C ILE A 415 45.54 2.57 9.00
N PRO A 416 44.85 1.50 8.62
CA PRO A 416 43.39 1.59 8.35
C PRO A 416 42.58 1.94 9.59
N PHE A 417 41.33 2.35 9.38
CA PHE A 417 40.40 2.64 10.45
C PHE A 417 40.12 1.38 11.27
N SER A 418 40.11 1.51 12.58
CA SER A 418 39.54 0.51 13.48
C SER A 418 38.64 1.15 14.54
N SER A 419 37.57 0.44 14.94
CA SER A 419 36.61 0.91 15.94
C SER A 419 37.22 1.11 17.32
N GLU A 420 38.30 0.37 17.66
CA GLU A 420 39.03 0.53 18.90
C GLU A 420 39.84 1.82 18.92
N ARG A 421 40.57 2.08 17.81
CA ARG A 421 41.41 3.28 17.66
C ARG A 421 40.59 4.53 17.35
N LYS A 422 39.44 4.40 16.71
CA LYS A 422 38.57 5.48 16.23
C LYS A 422 39.29 6.49 15.33
N MET A 423 40.30 6.07 14.60
CA MET A 423 41.06 6.91 13.69
C MET A 423 41.70 6.08 12.57
N MET A 424 42.01 6.76 11.47
CA MET A 424 42.77 6.29 10.33
C MET A 424 43.95 7.24 10.05
N SER A 425 45.08 6.73 9.61
CA SER A 425 46.27 7.53 9.29
C SER A 425 46.91 7.04 8.01
N VAL A 426 47.37 7.95 7.17
CA VAL A 426 48.09 7.65 5.91
C VAL A 426 49.37 8.47 5.85
N ALA A 427 50.42 7.90 5.25
CA ALA A 427 51.60 8.64 4.85
C ALA A 427 51.45 9.00 3.36
N ILE A 428 51.67 10.26 3.01
CA ILE A 428 51.57 10.76 1.63
C ILE A 428 52.85 11.47 1.25
N ARG A 429 53.22 11.36 -0.03
CA ARG A 429 54.37 12.10 -0.56
C ARG A 429 53.91 13.48 -1.04
N ASP A 430 54.45 14.54 -0.48
CA ASP A 430 54.19 15.94 -0.85
C ASP A 430 55.51 16.61 -1.30
N GLY A 431 55.80 16.51 -2.57
CA GLY A 431 57.11 16.85 -3.15
C GLY A 431 58.18 15.89 -2.62
N ASP A 432 59.27 16.46 -2.03
CA ASP A 432 60.37 15.67 -1.44
C ASP A 432 60.09 15.23 0.01
N LYS A 433 58.97 15.67 0.61
CA LYS A 433 58.63 15.33 1.99
C LYS A 433 57.55 14.26 2.03
N ILE A 434 57.65 13.38 3.04
CA ILE A 434 56.57 12.46 3.37
C ILE A 434 55.91 13.00 4.66
N ILE A 435 54.59 13.20 4.64
CA ILE A 435 53.82 13.70 5.76
C ILE A 435 52.72 12.70 6.17
N THR A 436 52.45 12.63 7.44
CA THR A 436 51.30 11.87 7.96
C THR A 436 50.05 12.73 7.89
N VAL A 437 48.95 12.18 7.38
CA VAL A 437 47.61 12.74 7.47
C VAL A 437 46.74 11.79 8.29
N ALA A 438 46.12 12.28 9.33
CA ALA A 438 45.24 11.50 10.19
C ALA A 438 43.84 12.11 10.28
N LYS A 439 42.80 11.24 10.27
CA LYS A 439 41.43 11.61 10.55
C LYS A 439 40.86 10.71 11.64
N GLY A 440 39.99 11.23 12.49
CA GLY A 440 39.39 10.41 13.55
C GLY A 440 38.48 11.16 14.48
N ALA A 441 38.04 10.48 15.52
CA ALA A 441 37.21 11.08 16.55
C ALA A 441 37.95 12.21 17.26
N PRO A 442 37.34 13.40 17.46
CA PRO A 442 38.00 14.56 18.05
C PRO A 442 38.61 14.29 19.41
N ASP A 443 37.90 13.55 20.27
CA ASP A 443 38.33 13.16 21.62
C ASP A 443 39.58 12.30 21.65
N VAL A 444 39.86 11.57 20.57
CA VAL A 444 41.05 10.74 20.42
C VAL A 444 42.19 11.51 19.71
N LEU A 445 41.87 12.14 18.57
CA LEU A 445 42.90 12.76 17.73
C LEU A 445 43.52 13.99 18.40
N ILE A 446 42.75 14.82 19.11
CA ILE A 446 43.26 16.01 19.84
C ILE A 446 44.29 15.62 20.90
N LYS A 447 44.19 14.44 21.53
CA LYS A 447 45.16 13.97 22.52
C LYS A 447 46.53 13.65 21.91
N LYS A 448 46.56 13.33 20.60
CA LYS A 448 47.79 13.00 19.84
C LYS A 448 48.41 14.24 19.20
N CYS A 449 47.75 15.40 19.29
CA CYS A 449 48.23 16.66 18.74
C CYS A 449 49.05 17.44 19.74
N SER A 450 50.20 18.00 19.32
CA SER A 450 51.04 18.97 20.02
C SER A 450 50.80 20.40 19.54
N ASP A 451 50.32 20.54 18.31
CA ASP A 451 50.19 21.82 17.63
C ASP A 451 48.85 21.99 16.97
N ILE A 452 48.52 23.21 16.58
CA ILE A 452 47.31 23.61 15.85
C ILE A 452 47.67 24.55 14.69
N ILE A 453 46.81 24.62 13.66
CA ILE A 453 46.94 25.64 12.61
C ILE A 453 46.03 26.81 12.95
N LEU A 454 46.63 27.98 13.20
CA LEU A 454 45.92 29.24 13.41
C LEU A 454 46.25 30.20 12.26
N ASN A 455 45.22 30.61 11.51
CA ASN A 455 45.40 31.53 10.36
C ASN A 455 46.50 31.12 9.38
N GLY A 456 46.62 29.82 9.14
CA GLY A 456 47.64 29.25 8.24
C GLY A 456 49.02 29.06 8.85
N THR A 457 49.26 29.42 10.12
CA THR A 457 50.54 29.25 10.83
C THR A 457 50.41 28.16 11.92
N LYS A 458 51.54 27.39 12.09
CA LYS A 458 51.62 26.35 13.13
C LYS A 458 51.87 27.04 14.47
N SER A 459 51.06 26.68 15.50
CA SER A 459 51.16 27.22 16.86
C SER A 459 51.00 26.07 17.90
N PRO A 460 51.61 26.15 19.09
CA PRO A 460 51.45 25.12 20.11
C PRO A 460 49.99 24.95 20.57
N LEU A 461 49.56 23.72 20.77
CA LEU A 461 48.25 23.38 21.34
C LEU A 461 48.28 23.53 22.87
N THR A 462 47.93 24.72 23.37
CA THR A 462 47.83 24.99 24.80
C THR A 462 46.55 24.35 25.40
N SER A 463 46.48 24.30 26.73
CA SER A 463 45.27 23.85 27.49
C SER A 463 44.04 24.63 27.07
N ASP A 464 44.12 25.94 26.92
CA ASP A 464 43.01 26.83 26.59
C ASP A 464 42.48 26.56 25.17
N TRP A 465 43.39 26.34 24.21
CA TRP A 465 43.01 25.96 22.86
C TRP A 465 42.36 24.58 22.82
N ARG A 466 42.88 23.63 23.61
CA ARG A 466 42.31 22.29 23.71
C ARG A 466 40.87 22.35 24.25
N GLU A 467 40.60 23.12 25.28
CA GLU A 467 39.28 23.33 25.86
C GLU A 467 38.35 24.01 24.87
N LYS A 468 38.80 25.05 24.16
CA LYS A 468 38.04 25.75 23.11
C LYS A 468 37.66 24.82 21.98
N ILE A 469 38.54 23.95 21.49
CA ILE A 469 38.25 23.00 20.40
C ILE A 469 37.27 21.92 20.86
N LEU A 470 37.39 21.45 22.11
CA LEU A 470 36.42 20.49 22.68
C LEU A 470 35.04 21.12 22.88
N SER A 471 34.98 22.40 23.26
CA SER A 471 33.72 23.16 23.32
C SER A 471 33.12 23.34 21.95
N LEU A 472 33.94 23.61 20.90
CA LEU A 472 33.48 23.67 19.51
C LEU A 472 32.94 22.32 19.03
N ASN A 473 33.64 21.22 19.35
CA ASN A 473 33.15 19.86 19.08
C ASN A 473 31.80 19.59 19.80
N ALA A 474 31.66 20.00 21.05
CA ALA A 474 30.40 19.84 21.80
C ALA A 474 29.27 20.63 21.13
N SER A 475 29.52 21.86 20.68
CA SER A 475 28.49 22.68 19.98
C SER A 475 28.04 22.06 18.66
N LEU A 476 28.97 21.46 17.90
CA LEU A 476 28.65 20.70 16.68
C LEU A 476 27.85 19.43 17.01
N ALA A 477 28.20 18.73 18.08
CA ALA A 477 27.48 17.56 18.53
C ALA A 477 26.05 17.89 19.04
N GLU A 478 25.86 19.04 19.69
CA GLU A 478 24.52 19.55 20.05
C GLU A 478 23.66 19.85 18.83
N ARG A 479 24.27 20.24 17.70
CA ARG A 479 23.62 20.36 16.39
C ARG A 479 23.35 19.01 15.72
N ALA A 480 23.66 17.90 16.39
CA ALA A 480 23.54 16.52 15.92
C ALA A 480 24.46 16.17 14.75
N LEU A 481 25.58 16.83 14.62
CA LEU A 481 26.58 16.53 13.61
C LEU A 481 27.53 15.42 14.09
N ARG A 482 27.85 14.51 13.18
CA ARG A 482 28.99 13.60 13.34
C ARG A 482 30.26 14.41 13.07
N VAL A 483 31.13 14.52 14.04
CA VAL A 483 32.34 15.33 13.93
C VAL A 483 33.55 14.44 13.73
N ILE A 484 34.38 14.80 12.73
CA ILE A 484 35.69 14.20 12.46
C ILE A 484 36.75 15.29 12.55
N ALA A 485 37.79 15.03 13.32
CA ALA A 485 38.99 15.86 13.36
C ALA A 485 39.97 15.43 12.27
N VAL A 486 40.72 16.38 11.75
CA VAL A 486 41.77 16.18 10.74
C VAL A 486 43.06 16.79 11.26
N ALA A 487 44.17 16.03 11.19
CA ALA A 487 45.49 16.48 11.62
C ALA A 487 46.59 16.02 10.62
N THR A 488 47.70 16.72 10.64
CA THR A 488 48.89 16.40 9.84
C THR A 488 50.11 16.27 10.76
N GLY A 489 51.13 15.54 10.34
CA GLY A 489 52.37 15.37 11.11
C GLY A 489 53.53 15.01 10.23
N GLU A 490 54.72 15.07 10.80
CA GLU A 490 55.93 14.58 10.15
C GLU A 490 56.03 13.05 10.29
N THR A 491 56.66 12.40 9.35
CA THR A 491 56.94 10.94 9.39
C THR A 491 58.27 10.65 10.06
N ASN A 492 58.38 9.56 10.82
CA ASN A 492 59.64 9.05 11.33
C ASN A 492 60.23 8.06 10.34
N GLY A 493 61.30 8.49 9.60
CA GLY A 493 61.96 7.64 8.63
C GLY A 493 61.04 7.13 7.51
N GLY A 494 60.02 7.92 7.12
CA GLY A 494 59.05 7.55 6.09
C GLY A 494 57.85 6.71 6.59
N LYS A 495 57.84 6.31 7.87
CA LYS A 495 56.72 5.57 8.51
C LYS A 495 55.77 6.53 9.22
N ILE A 496 54.52 6.13 9.30
CA ILE A 496 53.45 6.91 9.98
C ILE A 496 53.80 7.14 11.44
N SER A 497 53.78 8.42 11.86
CA SER A 497 53.83 8.82 13.28
C SER A 497 52.47 9.37 13.70
N GLU A 498 51.86 8.81 14.75
CA GLU A 498 50.59 9.25 15.30
C GLU A 498 50.74 10.10 16.59
N THR A 499 51.94 10.60 16.84
CA THR A 499 52.24 11.49 17.97
C THR A 499 52.85 12.79 17.48
N GLY A 500 52.63 13.88 18.22
CA GLY A 500 53.12 15.20 17.82
C GLY A 500 52.42 15.77 16.57
N LEU A 501 51.16 15.42 16.35
CA LEU A 501 50.37 15.89 15.21
C LEU A 501 49.99 17.37 15.35
N THR A 502 49.73 18.01 14.23
CA THR A 502 49.19 19.37 14.14
C THR A 502 47.75 19.30 13.72
N LEU A 503 46.81 19.76 14.57
CA LEU A 503 45.41 19.77 14.28
C LEU A 503 45.06 20.83 13.24
N CYS A 504 44.39 20.43 12.15
CA CYS A 504 44.01 21.28 11.03
C CYS A 504 42.59 21.83 11.20
N GLY A 505 41.66 21.02 11.75
CA GLY A 505 40.26 21.43 11.91
C GLY A 505 39.30 20.27 12.20
N LEU A 506 38.03 20.62 12.28
CA LEU A 506 36.91 19.70 12.46
C LEU A 506 35.98 19.75 11.27
N ILE A 507 35.44 18.60 10.89
CA ILE A 507 34.45 18.45 9.82
C ILE A 507 33.19 17.88 10.45
N GLY A 508 32.08 18.65 10.39
CA GLY A 508 30.76 18.24 10.85
C GLY A 508 29.90 17.74 9.69
N MET A 509 29.28 16.58 9.86
CA MET A 509 28.44 15.98 8.84
C MET A 509 27.17 15.38 9.45
N GLU A 510 26.13 15.35 8.65
CA GLU A 510 24.86 14.73 9.00
C GLU A 510 24.23 14.02 7.81
N ASP A 511 23.27 13.15 8.07
CA ASP A 511 22.32 12.66 7.08
C ASP A 511 21.14 13.62 7.04
N PRO A 512 21.03 14.51 6.03
CA PRO A 512 20.06 15.59 6.04
C PRO A 512 18.63 15.07 5.86
N PRO A 513 17.65 15.71 6.50
CA PRO A 513 16.24 15.43 6.23
C PRO A 513 15.92 15.63 4.73
N ARG A 514 14.96 14.84 4.22
CA ARG A 514 14.40 15.07 2.88
C ARG A 514 13.56 16.34 2.90
N GLU A 515 13.64 17.18 1.86
CA GLU A 515 12.84 18.41 1.75
C GLU A 515 11.34 18.10 1.80
N GLU A 516 10.92 17.03 1.12
CA GLU A 516 9.52 16.61 1.06
C GLU A 516 8.99 16.13 2.43
N ALA A 517 9.87 15.65 3.31
CA ALA A 517 9.47 15.15 4.64
C ALA A 517 8.93 16.28 5.53
N TYR A 518 9.46 17.49 5.42
CA TYR A 518 8.98 18.65 6.18
C TYR A 518 7.52 18.98 5.83
N GLU A 519 7.19 19.14 4.55
CA GLU A 519 5.82 19.42 4.11
C GLU A 519 4.88 18.24 4.38
N ALA A 520 5.38 17.01 4.31
CA ALA A 520 4.63 15.82 4.66
C ALA A 520 4.24 15.79 6.14
N VAL A 521 5.17 16.08 7.06
CA VAL A 521 4.92 16.19 8.51
C VAL A 521 3.88 17.27 8.81
N LYS A 522 4.00 18.43 8.17
CA LYS A 522 3.03 19.54 8.30
C LYS A 522 1.64 19.12 7.82
N THR A 523 1.58 18.38 6.71
CA THR A 523 0.33 17.82 6.17
C THR A 523 -0.28 16.79 7.10
N CYS A 524 0.51 15.90 7.71
CA CYS A 524 0.04 14.96 8.74
C CYS A 524 -0.66 15.69 9.89
N ARG A 525 -0.03 16.72 10.44
CA ARG A 525 -0.59 17.49 11.55
C ARG A 525 -1.92 18.17 11.19
N ARG A 526 -2.02 18.76 9.99
CA ARG A 526 -3.28 19.34 9.49
C ARG A 526 -4.37 18.30 9.31
N ALA A 527 -3.97 17.07 8.96
CA ALA A 527 -4.86 15.93 8.77
C ALA A 527 -5.22 15.22 10.08
N GLY A 528 -4.80 15.72 11.25
CA GLY A 528 -5.01 15.09 12.55
C GLY A 528 -4.20 13.80 12.75
N ILE A 529 -3.13 13.60 11.98
CA ILE A 529 -2.24 12.44 12.09
C ILE A 529 -1.00 12.85 12.89
N THR A 530 -0.61 12.02 13.83
CA THR A 530 0.56 12.22 14.68
C THR A 530 1.79 11.52 14.09
N PRO A 531 2.77 12.26 13.53
CA PRO A 531 4.04 11.67 13.14
C PRO A 531 4.91 11.41 14.35
N VAL A 532 5.53 10.23 14.40
CA VAL A 532 6.42 9.77 15.46
C VAL A 532 7.72 9.28 14.82
N MET A 533 8.86 9.69 15.38
CA MET A 533 10.19 9.23 14.95
C MET A 533 10.67 8.14 15.91
N ILE A 534 11.11 7.02 15.34
CA ILE A 534 11.67 5.88 16.08
C ILE A 534 13.04 5.57 15.48
N THR A 535 14.11 5.61 16.28
CA THR A 535 15.46 5.45 15.75
C THR A 535 16.42 4.77 16.74
N GLY A 536 17.43 4.07 16.20
CA GLY A 536 18.59 3.58 16.97
C GLY A 536 19.59 4.68 17.35
N ASP A 537 19.45 5.90 16.82
CA ASP A 537 20.36 7.01 17.06
C ASP A 537 20.32 7.54 18.51
N HIS A 538 21.35 8.30 18.86
CA HIS A 538 21.41 9.01 20.13
C HIS A 538 20.28 10.04 20.27
N ALA A 539 19.78 10.23 21.48
CA ALA A 539 18.65 11.12 21.76
C ALA A 539 18.86 12.56 21.24
N GLY A 540 20.07 13.11 21.40
CA GLY A 540 20.42 14.45 20.91
C GLY A 540 20.24 14.58 19.38
N THR A 541 20.75 13.62 18.63
CA THR A 541 20.63 13.57 17.16
C THR A 541 19.18 13.39 16.73
N ALA A 542 18.44 12.46 17.36
CA ALA A 542 17.03 12.23 17.08
C ALA A 542 16.18 13.48 17.34
N CYS A 543 16.37 14.13 18.50
CA CYS A 543 15.65 15.35 18.86
C CYS A 543 15.97 16.53 17.92
N ALA A 544 17.22 16.70 17.51
CA ALA A 544 17.60 17.78 16.60
C ALA A 544 16.96 17.58 15.21
N THR A 545 17.00 16.36 14.66
CA THR A 545 16.34 16.03 13.39
C THR A 545 14.82 16.19 13.49
N ALA A 546 14.21 15.72 14.59
CA ALA A 546 12.77 15.85 14.82
C ALA A 546 12.32 17.32 14.95
N LYS A 547 13.14 18.19 15.55
CA LYS A 547 12.91 19.64 15.59
C LYS A 547 12.99 20.26 14.19
N LYS A 548 14.00 19.91 13.39
CA LYS A 548 14.15 20.38 12.00
C LYS A 548 12.93 20.00 11.15
N LEU A 549 12.41 18.79 11.32
CA LEU A 549 11.23 18.27 10.61
C LEU A 549 9.90 18.80 11.18
N GLY A 550 9.92 19.46 12.34
CA GLY A 550 8.69 19.89 12.99
C GLY A 550 7.90 18.75 13.67
N ILE A 551 8.49 17.59 13.89
CA ILE A 551 7.88 16.45 14.65
C ILE A 551 7.86 16.78 16.14
N LEU A 552 8.90 17.43 16.65
CA LEU A 552 9.06 17.78 18.06
C LEU A 552 8.77 19.27 18.27
N SER A 553 7.85 19.58 19.20
CA SER A 553 7.50 20.97 19.54
C SER A 553 8.05 21.39 20.91
N ARG A 554 8.20 20.46 21.85
CA ARG A 554 8.64 20.70 23.25
C ARG A 554 9.70 19.70 23.69
N SER A 555 10.51 20.07 24.69
CA SER A 555 11.64 19.25 25.21
C SER A 555 11.12 18.17 26.11
N GLY A 556 10.14 17.56 26.21
CA GLY A 556 9.66 16.45 27.06
C GLY A 556 9.05 15.29 26.27
N GLU A 557 9.04 15.40 24.93
CA GLU A 557 8.37 14.44 24.05
C GLU A 557 9.33 13.38 23.48
N CYS A 558 10.48 13.13 24.18
CA CYS A 558 11.51 12.17 23.76
C CYS A 558 11.75 11.14 24.85
N LEU A 559 11.74 9.85 24.49
CA LEU A 559 12.09 8.72 25.35
C LEU A 559 13.24 7.93 24.74
N THR A 560 14.12 7.42 25.63
CA THR A 560 15.18 6.48 25.23
C THR A 560 14.80 5.04 25.55
N GLY A 561 15.40 4.05 24.86
CA GLY A 561 15.17 2.64 25.14
C GLY A 561 15.38 2.28 26.60
N VAL A 562 16.43 2.80 27.24
CA VAL A 562 16.71 2.58 28.69
C VAL A 562 15.58 3.13 29.59
N GLN A 563 14.96 4.24 29.20
CA GLN A 563 13.83 4.77 29.97
C GLN A 563 12.58 3.89 29.78
N ILE A 564 12.37 3.38 28.55
CA ILE A 564 11.27 2.46 28.25
C ILE A 564 11.39 1.17 29.05
N ASP A 565 12.62 0.62 29.19
CA ASP A 565 12.87 -0.59 30.00
C ASP A 565 12.57 -0.42 31.49
N LYS A 566 12.78 0.79 32.00
CA LYS A 566 12.53 1.12 33.43
C LYS A 566 11.05 1.40 33.71
N MET A 567 10.24 1.71 32.71
CA MET A 567 8.83 2.03 32.87
C MET A 567 7.98 0.78 32.99
N GLY A 568 7.09 0.74 33.99
CA GLY A 568 6.03 -0.25 34.07
C GLY A 568 4.98 -0.07 32.94
N GLU A 569 4.19 -1.10 32.66
CA GLU A 569 3.22 -1.06 31.54
C GLU A 569 2.23 0.09 31.64
N ASN A 570 1.71 0.40 32.83
CA ASN A 570 0.76 1.51 33.04
C ASN A 570 1.39 2.89 32.86
N GLU A 571 2.65 3.05 33.22
CA GLU A 571 3.41 4.29 33.03
C GLU A 571 3.74 4.50 31.57
N PHE A 572 4.24 3.46 30.90
CA PHE A 572 4.56 3.47 29.49
C PHE A 572 3.32 3.73 28.61
N SER A 573 2.19 3.09 28.94
CA SER A 573 0.91 3.29 28.25
C SER A 573 0.44 4.76 28.30
N ARG A 574 0.72 5.49 29.39
CA ARG A 574 0.43 6.93 29.48
C ARG A 574 1.44 7.77 28.70
N ALA A 575 2.73 7.43 28.81
CA ALA A 575 3.80 8.17 28.17
C ALA A 575 3.76 8.08 26.63
N VAL A 576 3.36 6.94 26.06
CA VAL A 576 3.34 6.70 24.61
C VAL A 576 2.46 7.69 23.85
N ARG A 577 1.38 8.20 24.45
CA ARG A 577 0.47 9.17 23.83
C ARG A 577 1.08 10.57 23.66
N SER A 578 1.98 10.96 24.55
CA SER A 578 2.66 12.27 24.54
C SER A 578 4.01 12.23 23.85
N CYS A 579 4.65 11.07 23.76
CA CYS A 579 5.96 10.91 23.15
C CYS A 579 5.90 11.03 21.62
N ARG A 580 6.88 11.73 21.03
CA ARG A 580 7.00 11.94 19.58
C ARG A 580 8.31 11.43 19.01
N VAL A 581 9.30 11.17 19.89
CA VAL A 581 10.64 10.71 19.51
C VAL A 581 11.07 9.58 20.42
N TYR A 582 11.46 8.47 19.84
CA TYR A 582 12.04 7.33 20.53
C TYR A 582 13.46 7.09 20.02
N ALA A 583 14.45 7.21 20.92
CA ALA A 583 15.87 7.14 20.60
C ALA A 583 16.55 5.92 21.23
N ARG A 584 17.58 5.36 20.60
CA ARG A 584 18.30 4.15 21.06
C ARG A 584 17.36 3.00 21.39
N VAL A 585 16.41 2.74 20.50
CA VAL A 585 15.43 1.66 20.67
C VAL A 585 15.88 0.37 19.99
N THR A 586 15.53 -0.75 20.62
CA THR A 586 15.70 -2.11 20.07
C THR A 586 14.47 -2.52 19.26
N PRO A 587 14.53 -3.63 18.50
CA PRO A 587 13.35 -4.17 17.78
C PRO A 587 12.16 -4.44 18.73
N GLU A 588 12.42 -4.96 19.93
CA GLU A 588 11.40 -5.24 20.94
C GLU A 588 10.69 -3.96 21.39
N HIS A 589 11.45 -2.87 21.56
CA HIS A 589 10.87 -1.56 21.88
C HIS A 589 9.95 -1.07 20.77
N LYS A 590 10.32 -1.25 19.48
CA LYS A 590 9.48 -0.86 18.34
C LYS A 590 8.13 -1.59 18.39
N VAL A 591 8.14 -2.88 18.66
CA VAL A 591 6.90 -3.69 18.82
C VAL A 591 6.08 -3.22 20.02
N ARG A 592 6.73 -2.95 21.16
CA ARG A 592 6.07 -2.47 22.40
C ARG A 592 5.38 -1.13 22.20
N ILE A 593 6.03 -0.18 21.50
CA ILE A 593 5.46 1.14 21.16
C ILE A 593 4.21 0.97 20.28
N VAL A 594 4.30 0.19 19.21
CA VAL A 594 3.19 -0.06 18.30
C VAL A 594 2.01 -0.70 19.02
N LYS A 595 2.25 -1.75 19.82
CA LYS A 595 1.20 -2.42 20.58
C LYS A 595 0.53 -1.50 21.61
N ALA A 596 1.30 -0.65 22.27
CA ALA A 596 0.76 0.29 23.26
C ALA A 596 -0.14 1.36 22.60
N LEU A 597 0.25 1.90 21.43
CA LEU A 597 -0.60 2.82 20.67
C LEU A 597 -1.90 2.15 20.22
N ARG A 598 -1.82 0.92 19.68
CA ARG A 598 -3.00 0.15 19.25
C ARG A 598 -3.95 -0.17 20.40
N ALA A 599 -3.41 -0.45 21.59
CA ALA A 599 -4.22 -0.69 22.79
C ALA A 599 -5.04 0.54 23.22
N HIS A 600 -4.64 1.75 22.81
CA HIS A 600 -5.42 2.98 22.96
C HIS A 600 -6.46 3.21 21.85
N GLY A 601 -6.65 2.25 20.93
CA GLY A 601 -7.58 2.37 19.81
C GLY A 601 -7.04 3.19 18.62
N GLU A 602 -5.75 3.53 18.65
CA GLU A 602 -5.09 4.26 17.55
C GLU A 602 -4.78 3.33 16.38
N VAL A 603 -4.89 3.86 15.17
CA VAL A 603 -4.52 3.16 13.93
C VAL A 603 -3.11 3.55 13.55
N VAL A 604 -2.20 2.59 13.64
CA VAL A 604 -0.76 2.82 13.55
C VAL A 604 -0.21 2.33 12.21
N ALA A 605 0.39 3.25 11.45
CA ALA A 605 1.27 2.92 10.33
C ALA A 605 2.72 2.91 10.82
N MET A 606 3.49 1.85 10.52
CA MET A 606 4.89 1.70 10.91
C MET A 606 5.77 1.56 9.67
N THR A 607 6.88 2.31 9.60
CA THR A 607 7.87 2.14 8.52
C THR A 607 9.12 1.43 9.01
N GLY A 608 9.77 0.70 8.12
CA GLY A 608 11.05 0.06 8.38
C GLY A 608 11.70 -0.45 7.10
N ASP A 609 13.01 -0.66 7.16
CA ASP A 609 13.83 -1.13 6.03
C ASP A 609 14.58 -2.43 6.33
N GLY A 610 14.80 -2.75 7.59
CA GLY A 610 15.65 -3.85 8.05
C GLY A 610 14.90 -5.08 8.56
N VAL A 611 15.65 -6.15 8.76
CA VAL A 611 15.17 -7.38 9.43
C VAL A 611 14.65 -7.07 10.83
N ASN A 612 15.28 -6.12 11.50
CA ASN A 612 14.95 -5.66 12.87
C ASN A 612 13.58 -4.98 12.94
N ASP A 613 13.05 -4.49 11.82
CA ASP A 613 11.76 -3.81 11.76
C ASP A 613 10.60 -4.75 11.46
N ALA A 614 10.88 -5.90 10.87
CA ALA A 614 9.86 -6.84 10.42
C ALA A 614 8.84 -7.22 11.51
N PRO A 615 9.22 -7.47 12.78
CA PRO A 615 8.25 -7.74 13.84
C PRO A 615 7.34 -6.53 14.13
N ALA A 616 7.86 -5.31 14.08
CA ALA A 616 7.09 -4.09 14.30
C ALA A 616 6.17 -3.76 13.12
N LEU A 617 6.64 -3.97 11.87
CA LEU A 617 5.83 -3.86 10.66
C LEU A 617 4.62 -4.80 10.71
N LYS A 618 4.84 -6.07 11.13
CA LYS A 618 3.77 -7.05 11.27
C LYS A 618 2.81 -6.75 12.43
N ALA A 619 3.31 -6.12 13.50
CA ALA A 619 2.51 -5.76 14.67
C ALA A 619 1.66 -4.50 14.46
N ALA A 620 2.00 -3.66 13.49
CA ALA A 620 1.25 -2.46 13.13
C ALA A 620 -0.09 -2.80 12.45
N ASP A 621 -0.97 -1.82 12.38
CA ASP A 621 -2.19 -1.95 11.55
C ASP A 621 -1.84 -1.84 10.06
N ILE A 622 -0.77 -1.10 9.73
CA ILE A 622 -0.20 -1.01 8.39
C ILE A 622 1.33 -1.00 8.50
N GLY A 623 1.97 -2.08 8.04
CA GLY A 623 3.40 -2.11 7.83
C GLY A 623 3.77 -1.50 6.48
N CYS A 624 4.76 -0.59 6.46
CA CYS A 624 5.26 0.09 5.26
C CYS A 624 6.75 -0.18 5.11
N ALA A 625 7.15 -0.99 4.15
CA ALA A 625 8.56 -1.29 3.90
C ALA A 625 9.16 -0.39 2.82
N MET A 626 10.47 -0.16 2.90
CA MET A 626 11.23 0.50 1.84
C MET A 626 11.43 -0.46 0.65
N GLY A 627 11.36 0.07 -0.57
CA GLY A 627 11.47 -0.73 -1.80
C GLY A 627 12.90 -0.87 -2.29
N LYS A 628 13.67 0.23 -2.30
CA LYS A 628 15.06 0.24 -2.78
C LYS A 628 16.04 -0.17 -1.70
N GLY A 629 15.94 0.45 -0.52
CA GLY A 629 16.84 0.22 0.61
C GLY A 629 16.37 -0.89 1.55
N GLY A 630 15.12 -1.36 1.41
CA GLY A 630 14.54 -2.34 2.31
C GLY A 630 14.94 -3.78 1.99
N THR A 631 15.16 -4.57 3.05
CA THR A 631 15.38 -6.02 2.95
C THR A 631 14.10 -6.73 2.51
N GLN A 632 14.24 -7.89 1.86
CA GLN A 632 13.09 -8.71 1.45
C GLN A 632 12.23 -9.14 2.64
N VAL A 633 12.84 -9.34 3.80
CA VAL A 633 12.16 -9.67 5.05
C VAL A 633 11.22 -8.55 5.48
N ALA A 634 11.70 -7.31 5.49
CA ALA A 634 10.87 -6.14 5.81
C ALA A 634 9.74 -6.00 4.78
N GLN A 635 10.03 -6.16 3.49
CA GLN A 635 9.03 -6.09 2.42
C GLN A 635 7.96 -7.19 2.55
N ASN A 636 8.34 -8.41 2.96
CA ASN A 636 7.40 -9.51 3.16
C ASN A 636 6.53 -9.35 4.41
N ALA A 637 7.06 -8.73 5.45
CA ALA A 637 6.31 -8.43 6.66
C ALA A 637 5.31 -7.28 6.47
N ALA A 638 5.53 -6.42 5.46
CA ALA A 638 4.77 -5.20 5.24
C ALA A 638 3.49 -5.42 4.41
N ASP A 639 2.52 -4.54 4.61
CA ASP A 639 1.27 -4.45 3.84
C ASP A 639 1.41 -3.52 2.63
N MET A 640 2.40 -2.60 2.66
CA MET A 640 2.68 -1.63 1.60
C MET A 640 4.20 -1.50 1.39
N ILE A 641 4.62 -1.36 0.14
CA ILE A 641 6.02 -1.11 -0.23
C ILE A 641 6.13 0.30 -0.86
N LEU A 642 7.09 1.09 -0.38
CA LEU A 642 7.40 2.42 -0.90
C LEU A 642 8.55 2.31 -1.90
N THR A 643 8.25 2.35 -3.20
CA THR A 643 9.27 2.14 -4.24
C THR A 643 10.29 3.29 -4.37
N ASP A 644 10.02 4.42 -3.73
CA ASP A 644 10.90 5.60 -3.69
C ASP A 644 11.55 5.86 -2.32
N ASP A 645 11.27 5.01 -1.32
CA ASP A 645 11.77 5.10 0.06
C ASP A 645 11.46 6.46 0.71
N ASN A 646 10.32 7.07 0.39
CA ASN A 646 10.01 8.44 0.81
C ASN A 646 8.81 8.51 1.76
N PHE A 647 9.00 9.14 2.92
CA PHE A 647 7.92 9.38 3.89
C PHE A 647 6.73 10.14 3.30
N ALA A 648 6.98 11.10 2.38
CA ALA A 648 5.91 11.87 1.74
C ALA A 648 4.95 10.98 0.92
N THR A 649 5.42 9.84 0.43
CA THR A 649 4.61 8.87 -0.30
C THR A 649 3.59 8.19 0.61
N ILE A 650 3.92 7.96 1.89
CA ILE A 650 2.96 7.44 2.88
C ILE A 650 1.80 8.43 3.05
N VAL A 651 2.12 9.71 3.18
CA VAL A 651 1.11 10.76 3.38
C VAL A 651 0.19 10.89 2.14
N LYS A 652 0.77 10.77 0.93
CA LYS A 652 -0.01 10.68 -0.32
C LYS A 652 -0.90 9.45 -0.35
N ALA A 653 -0.38 8.31 0.10
CA ALA A 653 -1.12 7.06 0.16
C ALA A 653 -2.27 7.12 1.17
N VAL A 654 -2.07 7.77 2.34
CA VAL A 654 -3.17 8.08 3.29
C VAL A 654 -4.26 8.92 2.62
N ALA A 655 -3.89 9.98 1.90
CA ALA A 655 -4.86 10.81 1.17
C ALA A 655 -5.66 9.99 0.15
N GLN A 656 -4.97 9.10 -0.58
CA GLN A 656 -5.62 8.21 -1.54
C GLN A 656 -6.52 7.18 -0.84
N GLY A 657 -6.09 6.58 0.28
CA GLY A 657 -6.89 5.66 1.07
C GLY A 657 -8.19 6.30 1.58
N ARG A 658 -8.12 7.53 2.10
CA ARG A 658 -9.30 8.35 2.47
C ARG A 658 -10.24 8.56 1.28
N GLY A 659 -9.69 8.91 0.12
CA GLY A 659 -10.49 9.15 -1.09
C GLY A 659 -11.13 7.90 -1.67
N ILE A 660 -10.43 6.75 -1.62
CA ILE A 660 -10.99 5.46 -2.04
C ILE A 660 -12.17 5.10 -1.15
N TYR A 661 -12.02 5.25 0.17
CA TYR A 661 -13.11 5.00 1.11
C TYR A 661 -14.31 5.94 0.88
N ASP A 662 -14.08 7.24 0.67
CA ASP A 662 -15.13 8.20 0.35
C ASP A 662 -15.87 7.82 -0.94
N ASN A 663 -15.15 7.37 -1.98
CA ASN A 663 -15.74 6.94 -3.24
C ASN A 663 -16.56 5.65 -3.08
N ILE A 664 -16.07 4.69 -2.30
CA ILE A 664 -16.84 3.48 -1.97
C ILE A 664 -18.11 3.86 -1.22
N ARG A 665 -18.00 4.75 -0.23
CA ARG A 665 -19.17 5.23 0.53
C ARG A 665 -20.21 5.89 -0.36
N ARG A 666 -19.79 6.71 -1.34
CA ARG A 666 -20.69 7.34 -2.31
C ARG A 666 -21.39 6.32 -3.20
N ALA A 667 -20.65 5.34 -3.72
CA ALA A 667 -21.24 4.30 -4.56
C ALA A 667 -22.25 3.44 -3.79
N ILE A 668 -21.95 3.09 -2.53
CA ILE A 668 -22.85 2.34 -1.66
C ILE A 668 -24.12 3.17 -1.35
N HIS A 669 -23.94 4.46 -0.97
CA HIS A 669 -25.02 5.38 -0.70
C HIS A 669 -25.97 5.48 -1.90
N TYR A 670 -25.42 5.66 -3.10
CA TYR A 670 -26.15 5.71 -4.34
C TYR A 670 -26.99 4.45 -4.57
N LEU A 671 -26.33 3.27 -4.57
CA LEU A 671 -27.02 1.99 -4.80
C LEU A 671 -28.14 1.72 -3.78
N LEU A 672 -27.88 2.00 -2.50
CA LEU A 672 -28.90 1.81 -1.45
C LEU A 672 -30.07 2.77 -1.60
N GLY A 673 -29.81 4.03 -2.02
CA GLY A 673 -30.86 5.02 -2.28
C GLY A 673 -31.77 4.61 -3.42
N CYS A 674 -31.19 4.13 -4.53
CA CYS A 674 -31.93 3.62 -5.70
C CYS A 674 -32.82 2.43 -5.32
N ASN A 675 -32.26 1.39 -4.69
CA ASN A 675 -33.01 0.20 -4.29
C ASN A 675 -34.17 0.52 -3.30
N ILE A 676 -33.93 1.45 -2.35
CA ILE A 676 -35.02 1.90 -1.45
C ILE A 676 -36.10 2.61 -2.24
N GLY A 677 -35.76 3.40 -3.27
CA GLY A 677 -36.74 4.04 -4.18
C GLY A 677 -37.61 3.02 -4.91
N GLU A 678 -36.98 1.98 -5.48
CA GLU A 678 -37.72 0.88 -6.13
C GLU A 678 -38.66 0.16 -5.18
N ILE A 679 -38.19 -0.24 -4.01
CA ILE A 679 -38.97 -0.92 -2.99
C ILE A 679 -40.17 -0.06 -2.57
N LEU A 680 -39.93 1.21 -2.28
CA LEU A 680 -40.99 2.11 -1.83
C LEU A 680 -42.03 2.41 -2.91
N CYS A 681 -41.63 2.51 -4.19
CA CYS A 681 -42.54 2.68 -5.32
C CYS A 681 -43.51 1.50 -5.43
N VAL A 682 -42.97 0.26 -5.46
CA VAL A 682 -43.81 -0.96 -5.56
C VAL A 682 -44.64 -1.18 -4.30
N PHE A 683 -44.07 -0.96 -3.12
CA PHE A 683 -44.77 -1.10 -1.85
C PHE A 683 -45.96 -0.14 -1.73
N ALA A 684 -45.74 1.15 -2.04
CA ALA A 684 -46.78 2.15 -1.98
C ALA A 684 -47.91 1.87 -3.01
N ALA A 685 -47.55 1.49 -4.25
CA ALA A 685 -48.55 1.09 -5.22
C ALA A 685 -49.39 -0.09 -4.74
N THR A 686 -48.78 -1.12 -4.16
CA THR A 686 -49.50 -2.25 -3.56
C THR A 686 -50.36 -1.82 -2.38
N LEU A 687 -49.85 -0.94 -1.53
CA LEU A 687 -50.60 -0.41 -0.36
C LEU A 687 -51.86 0.36 -0.79
N PHE A 688 -51.79 1.11 -1.89
CA PHE A 688 -52.95 1.85 -2.41
C PHE A 688 -53.85 1.01 -3.35
N GLY A 689 -53.53 -0.28 -3.58
CA GLY A 689 -54.30 -1.17 -4.46
C GLY A 689 -54.15 -0.88 -5.94
N MET A 690 -53.06 -0.26 -6.33
CA MET A 690 -52.73 0.01 -7.74
C MET A 690 -52.09 -1.23 -8.39
N PRO A 691 -52.15 -1.38 -9.71
CA PRO A 691 -51.36 -2.36 -10.44
C PRO A 691 -49.85 -2.15 -10.20
N ALA A 692 -49.04 -3.19 -10.38
CA ALA A 692 -47.60 -3.09 -10.23
C ALA A 692 -47.00 -2.00 -11.16
N PRO A 693 -46.33 -0.98 -10.60
CA PRO A 693 -45.80 0.13 -11.40
C PRO A 693 -44.54 -0.23 -12.19
N LEU A 694 -43.84 -1.28 -11.77
CA LEU A 694 -42.62 -1.79 -12.40
C LEU A 694 -42.69 -3.32 -12.50
N LEU A 695 -42.21 -3.86 -13.61
CA LEU A 695 -42.10 -5.30 -13.86
C LEU A 695 -40.75 -5.84 -13.41
N PRO A 696 -40.60 -7.17 -13.13
CA PRO A 696 -39.37 -7.78 -12.73
C PRO A 696 -38.21 -7.49 -13.69
N ILE A 697 -38.45 -7.57 -14.98
CA ILE A 697 -37.48 -7.31 -16.03
C ILE A 697 -36.99 -5.85 -16.03
N GLN A 698 -37.91 -4.91 -15.78
CA GLN A 698 -37.61 -3.48 -15.70
C GLN A 698 -36.72 -3.17 -14.48
N LEU A 699 -37.04 -3.73 -13.31
CA LEU A 699 -36.26 -3.62 -12.08
C LEU A 699 -34.86 -4.20 -12.24
N LEU A 700 -34.75 -5.37 -12.85
CA LEU A 700 -33.43 -5.96 -13.10
C LEU A 700 -32.59 -5.14 -14.09
N TRP A 701 -33.22 -4.58 -15.14
CA TRP A 701 -32.55 -3.66 -16.06
C TRP A 701 -32.00 -2.45 -15.34
N ILE A 702 -32.76 -1.86 -14.44
CA ILE A 702 -32.37 -0.71 -13.64
C ILE A 702 -31.16 -1.08 -12.82
N ASN A 703 -31.21 -2.09 -11.98
CA ASN A 703 -30.14 -2.52 -11.09
C ASN A 703 -28.85 -2.91 -11.83
N LEU A 704 -28.99 -3.61 -12.96
CA LEU A 704 -27.85 -4.14 -13.71
C LEU A 704 -27.18 -3.08 -14.58
N VAL A 705 -27.96 -2.24 -15.26
CA VAL A 705 -27.45 -1.32 -16.29
C VAL A 705 -27.40 0.12 -15.77
N THR A 706 -28.52 0.66 -15.29
CA THR A 706 -28.60 2.08 -14.96
C THR A 706 -27.97 2.42 -13.64
N ASP A 707 -27.89 1.46 -12.70
CA ASP A 707 -27.28 1.68 -11.38
C ASP A 707 -25.81 1.25 -11.31
N SER A 708 -25.47 0.07 -11.83
CA SER A 708 -24.12 -0.48 -11.70
C SER A 708 -23.05 0.36 -12.40
N LEU A 709 -23.32 0.88 -13.61
CA LEU A 709 -22.34 1.66 -14.35
C LEU A 709 -22.03 3.03 -13.71
N PRO A 710 -23.04 3.84 -13.31
CA PRO A 710 -22.78 5.08 -12.56
C PRO A 710 -22.10 4.84 -11.21
N ALA A 711 -22.46 3.77 -10.47
CA ALA A 711 -21.81 3.40 -9.22
C ALA A 711 -20.32 3.14 -9.40
N LEU A 712 -19.94 2.40 -10.44
CA LEU A 712 -18.53 2.19 -10.80
C LEU A 712 -17.81 3.50 -11.15
N ALA A 713 -18.48 4.40 -11.87
CA ALA A 713 -17.93 5.68 -12.26
C ALA A 713 -17.76 6.65 -11.07
N LEU A 714 -18.65 6.58 -10.07
CA LEU A 714 -18.52 7.27 -8.77
C LEU A 714 -17.30 6.77 -8.00
N GLY A 715 -16.99 5.48 -8.08
CA GLY A 715 -15.78 4.90 -7.52
C GLY A 715 -14.48 5.48 -8.08
N ALA A 716 -14.54 6.09 -9.26
CA ALA A 716 -13.39 6.72 -9.91
C ALA A 716 -13.36 8.27 -9.74
N GLU A 717 -14.17 8.84 -8.83
CA GLU A 717 -14.22 10.28 -8.58
C GLU A 717 -12.86 10.81 -8.09
N ARG A 718 -12.58 12.08 -8.40
CA ARG A 718 -11.35 12.75 -8.01
C ARG A 718 -11.30 12.95 -6.50
N LEU A 719 -10.07 12.96 -5.95
CA LEU A 719 -9.85 13.27 -4.54
C LEU A 719 -10.30 14.71 -4.24
N ASP A 720 -10.99 14.87 -3.11
CA ASP A 720 -11.27 16.21 -2.57
C ASP A 720 -9.94 16.86 -2.14
N SER A 721 -9.69 18.08 -2.60
CA SER A 721 -8.47 18.85 -2.26
C SER A 721 -8.34 19.11 -0.75
N ARG A 722 -9.42 19.05 0.01
CA ARG A 722 -9.46 19.24 1.47
C ARG A 722 -9.39 17.94 2.27
N ILE A 723 -9.17 16.79 1.61
CA ILE A 723 -9.20 15.47 2.28
C ILE A 723 -8.17 15.35 3.41
N MET A 724 -7.04 16.05 3.28
CA MET A 724 -5.98 16.12 4.29
C MET A 724 -6.12 17.33 5.25
N GLN A 725 -7.29 17.97 5.29
CA GLN A 725 -7.65 18.98 6.29
C GLN A 725 -8.68 18.42 7.30
N ARG A 726 -9.16 17.21 7.07
CA ARG A 726 -10.12 16.51 7.94
C ARG A 726 -9.37 15.58 8.90
N PRO A 727 -9.84 15.42 10.16
CA PRO A 727 -9.26 14.42 11.08
C PRO A 727 -9.45 13.00 10.54
N PRO A 728 -8.67 12.02 11.05
CA PRO A 728 -8.86 10.61 10.72
C PRO A 728 -10.28 10.15 11.07
N ARG A 729 -10.78 9.22 10.27
CA ARG A 729 -12.08 8.60 10.50
C ARG A 729 -11.99 7.64 11.70
N ASP A 730 -13.01 7.67 12.55
CA ASP A 730 -13.21 6.64 13.56
C ASP A 730 -13.63 5.32 12.90
N SER A 731 -12.76 4.31 12.98
CA SER A 731 -12.98 2.99 12.37
C SER A 731 -14.10 2.19 13.06
N SER A 732 -14.48 2.54 14.29
CA SER A 732 -15.56 1.90 15.05
C SER A 732 -16.96 2.32 14.60
N LYS A 733 -17.10 3.50 13.98
CA LYS A 733 -18.38 4.03 13.54
C LYS A 733 -19.00 3.17 12.44
N SER A 734 -20.34 3.02 12.55
CA SER A 734 -21.14 2.36 11.51
C SER A 734 -21.09 3.14 10.20
N PHE A 735 -21.32 2.44 9.09
CA PHE A 735 -21.47 3.06 7.76
C PHE A 735 -22.64 4.07 7.73
N PHE A 736 -23.72 3.80 8.46
CA PHE A 736 -24.93 4.64 8.55
C PHE A 736 -24.82 5.77 9.59
N ALA A 737 -23.68 5.92 10.25
CA ALA A 737 -23.46 7.04 11.16
C ALA A 737 -23.54 8.40 10.46
N ASP A 738 -23.63 9.47 11.23
CA ASP A 738 -23.58 10.86 10.75
C ASP A 738 -24.71 11.21 9.73
N ARG A 739 -25.96 10.78 10.00
CA ARG A 739 -27.18 11.01 9.18
C ARG A 739 -27.21 10.28 7.83
N THR A 740 -26.16 9.54 7.43
CA THR A 740 -26.10 8.85 6.13
C THR A 740 -27.32 7.93 5.90
N GLY A 741 -27.77 7.20 6.93
CA GLY A 741 -28.94 6.34 6.81
C GLY A 741 -30.22 7.11 6.54
N LEU A 742 -30.39 8.28 7.17
CA LEU A 742 -31.55 9.15 6.94
C LEU A 742 -31.51 9.76 5.53
N ASP A 743 -30.31 10.20 5.08
CA ASP A 743 -30.17 10.77 3.74
C ASP A 743 -30.53 9.73 2.67
N ILE A 744 -30.03 8.48 2.80
CA ILE A 744 -30.39 7.35 1.93
C ILE A 744 -31.90 7.12 1.90
N ALA A 745 -32.55 7.11 3.06
CA ALA A 745 -34.00 6.90 3.15
C ALA A 745 -34.79 8.03 2.50
N LEU A 746 -34.41 9.30 2.72
CA LEU A 746 -35.11 10.46 2.14
C LEU A 746 -34.90 10.54 0.62
N GLU A 747 -33.70 10.25 0.12
CA GLU A 747 -33.41 10.24 -1.32
C GLU A 747 -34.16 9.12 -2.02
N GLY A 748 -34.14 7.90 -1.44
CA GLY A 748 -34.94 6.79 -1.96
C GLY A 748 -36.43 7.07 -1.94
N MET A 749 -36.97 7.66 -0.86
CA MET A 749 -38.36 8.07 -0.77
C MET A 749 -38.75 9.07 -1.86
N LEU A 750 -37.87 10.04 -2.13
CA LEU A 750 -38.11 11.02 -3.21
C LEU A 750 -38.16 10.33 -4.57
N ILE A 751 -37.18 9.48 -4.91
CA ILE A 751 -37.12 8.78 -6.19
C ILE A 751 -38.35 7.87 -6.36
N GLY A 752 -38.70 7.09 -5.33
CA GLY A 752 -39.87 6.21 -5.35
C GLY A 752 -41.19 6.99 -5.50
N ALA A 753 -41.31 8.13 -4.84
CA ALA A 753 -42.51 8.99 -4.95
C ALA A 753 -42.67 9.61 -6.35
N LEU A 754 -41.55 10.05 -6.97
CA LEU A 754 -41.54 10.58 -8.33
C LEU A 754 -41.92 9.50 -9.36
N SER A 755 -41.42 8.29 -9.20
CA SER A 755 -41.73 7.15 -10.08
C SER A 755 -43.19 6.71 -9.91
N LEU A 756 -43.70 6.68 -8.69
CA LEU A 756 -45.12 6.39 -8.42
C LEU A 756 -46.02 7.49 -8.99
N PHE A 757 -45.63 8.75 -8.88
CA PHE A 757 -46.35 9.85 -9.51
C PHE A 757 -46.40 9.71 -11.05
N ALA A 758 -45.27 9.33 -11.66
CA ALA A 758 -45.17 9.06 -13.09
C ALA A 758 -46.13 7.92 -13.52
N PHE A 759 -46.20 6.85 -12.68
CA PHE A 759 -47.15 5.76 -12.89
C PHE A 759 -48.62 6.24 -12.86
N VAL A 760 -48.99 7.00 -11.81
CA VAL A 760 -50.35 7.54 -11.68
C VAL A 760 -50.66 8.51 -12.82
N ALA A 761 -49.73 9.35 -13.22
CA ALA A 761 -49.91 10.27 -14.33
C ALA A 761 -50.19 9.54 -15.65
N GLY A 762 -49.41 8.52 -15.97
CA GLY A 762 -49.60 7.70 -17.19
C GLY A 762 -50.89 6.86 -17.14
N ASN A 763 -51.27 6.41 -15.93
CA ASN A 763 -52.49 5.59 -15.78
C ASN A 763 -53.79 6.40 -15.75
N SER A 764 -53.77 7.71 -15.46
CA SER A 764 -54.98 8.47 -15.18
C SER A 764 -55.06 9.89 -15.72
N LEU A 765 -53.93 10.55 -16.03
CA LEU A 765 -53.94 11.98 -16.39
C LEU A 765 -53.83 12.27 -17.89
N PHE A 766 -53.32 11.36 -18.68
CA PHE A 766 -53.14 11.55 -20.12
C PHE A 766 -54.33 11.03 -20.93
N LYS A 767 -54.52 11.54 -22.13
CA LYS A 767 -55.67 11.26 -22.99
C LYS A 767 -55.80 9.76 -23.38
N ASN A 768 -54.62 9.05 -23.43
CA ASN A 768 -54.54 7.61 -23.75
C ASN A 768 -54.08 6.81 -22.51
N SER A 769 -54.51 7.22 -21.30
CA SER A 769 -54.10 6.60 -20.06
C SER A 769 -54.45 5.11 -20.02
N CYS A 770 -53.45 4.29 -19.69
CA CYS A 770 -53.62 2.87 -19.47
C CYS A 770 -52.48 2.40 -18.49
N VAL A 771 -52.58 1.18 -18.01
CA VAL A 771 -51.62 0.63 -17.05
C VAL A 771 -50.24 0.49 -17.69
N GLU A 772 -50.16 0.09 -18.96
CA GLU A 772 -48.90 -0.06 -19.70
C GLU A 772 -48.22 1.30 -19.89
N LEU A 773 -48.96 2.37 -20.18
CA LEU A 773 -48.41 3.73 -20.27
C LEU A 773 -47.88 4.18 -18.90
N GLY A 774 -48.62 3.90 -17.83
CA GLY A 774 -48.21 4.19 -16.46
C GLY A 774 -46.90 3.49 -16.10
N ARG A 775 -46.77 2.18 -16.40
CA ARG A 775 -45.54 1.39 -16.21
C ARG A 775 -44.38 1.95 -17.00
N THR A 776 -44.63 2.29 -18.27
CA THR A 776 -43.59 2.86 -19.15
C THR A 776 -43.05 4.17 -18.60
N MET A 777 -43.97 5.08 -18.15
CA MET A 777 -43.56 6.35 -17.57
C MET A 777 -42.82 6.17 -16.23
N ALA A 778 -43.26 5.22 -15.38
CA ALA A 778 -42.60 4.90 -14.12
C ALA A 778 -41.20 4.34 -14.37
N PHE A 779 -41.04 3.39 -15.28
CA PHE A 779 -39.78 2.78 -15.67
C PHE A 779 -38.77 3.82 -16.21
N ALA A 780 -39.23 4.69 -17.12
CA ALA A 780 -38.40 5.75 -17.65
C ALA A 780 -37.99 6.76 -16.57
N THR A 781 -38.93 7.16 -15.72
CA THR A 781 -38.69 8.12 -14.62
C THR A 781 -37.71 7.55 -13.60
N GLN A 782 -37.89 6.30 -13.16
CA GLN A 782 -37.02 5.64 -12.20
C GLN A 782 -35.60 5.62 -12.73
N SER A 783 -35.36 5.03 -13.92
CA SER A 783 -34.03 4.93 -14.55
C SER A 783 -33.35 6.29 -14.72
N LEU A 784 -34.09 7.30 -15.23
CA LEU A 784 -33.50 8.61 -15.47
C LEU A 784 -33.29 9.42 -14.19
N CYS A 785 -34.13 9.28 -13.16
CA CYS A 785 -33.92 9.83 -11.82
C CYS A 785 -32.64 9.30 -11.20
N GLU A 786 -32.37 8.00 -11.29
CA GLU A 786 -31.18 7.37 -10.72
C GLU A 786 -29.92 7.82 -11.45
N ILE A 787 -29.96 7.86 -12.79
CA ILE A 787 -28.85 8.43 -13.59
C ILE A 787 -28.58 9.88 -13.16
N ALA A 788 -29.61 10.72 -13.02
CA ALA A 788 -29.48 12.10 -12.57
C ALA A 788 -28.97 12.18 -11.12
N HIS A 789 -29.48 11.33 -10.23
CA HIS A 789 -29.08 11.25 -8.83
C HIS A 789 -27.60 10.88 -8.66
N SER A 790 -27.00 10.09 -9.59
CA SER A 790 -25.58 9.77 -9.55
C SER A 790 -24.68 11.01 -9.54
N PHE A 791 -25.11 12.11 -10.17
CA PHE A 791 -24.38 13.38 -10.13
C PHE A 791 -24.46 14.06 -8.75
N ASN A 792 -25.56 13.87 -8.01
CA ASN A 792 -25.69 14.40 -6.64
C ASN A 792 -24.73 13.74 -5.67
N MET A 793 -24.43 12.44 -5.88
CA MET A 793 -23.56 11.65 -5.01
C MET A 793 -22.10 11.99 -5.13
N ARG A 794 -21.69 12.80 -6.10
CA ARG A 794 -20.27 13.17 -6.33
C ARG A 794 -19.64 13.95 -5.18
N SER A 795 -20.41 14.81 -4.54
CA SER A 795 -19.92 15.68 -3.47
C SER A 795 -21.05 16.21 -2.59
N ARG A 796 -20.72 16.51 -1.33
CA ARG A 796 -21.60 17.30 -0.46
C ARG A 796 -21.70 18.77 -0.88
N ARG A 797 -20.83 19.25 -1.77
CA ARG A 797 -20.93 20.58 -2.36
C ARG A 797 -21.88 20.55 -3.56
N SER A 798 -22.34 21.76 -3.94
CA SER A 798 -23.15 21.92 -5.16
C SER A 798 -22.45 21.30 -6.38
N VAL A 799 -23.17 20.53 -7.16
CA VAL A 799 -22.69 19.91 -8.41
C VAL A 799 -22.23 20.98 -9.40
N PHE A 800 -22.88 22.15 -9.39
CA PHE A 800 -22.50 23.29 -10.23
C PHE A 800 -21.15 23.89 -9.83
N SER A 801 -20.84 23.92 -8.52
CA SER A 801 -19.56 24.46 -8.02
C SER A 801 -18.36 23.56 -8.35
N ILE A 802 -18.53 22.22 -8.41
CA ILE A 802 -17.47 21.27 -8.76
C ILE A 802 -17.38 21.03 -10.27
N GLY A 803 -18.36 21.50 -11.04
CA GLY A 803 -18.50 21.27 -12.49
C GLY A 803 -19.13 19.95 -12.82
N ILE A 804 -20.31 19.97 -13.47
CA ILE A 804 -21.12 18.78 -13.79
C ILE A 804 -20.28 17.75 -14.57
N PHE A 805 -19.53 18.18 -15.57
CA PHE A 805 -18.74 17.32 -16.49
C PHE A 805 -17.28 17.09 -16.01
N SER A 806 -16.91 17.47 -14.81
CA SER A 806 -15.54 17.31 -14.32
C SER A 806 -15.13 15.85 -14.13
N ASN A 807 -16.07 14.94 -13.85
CA ASN A 807 -15.87 13.48 -13.91
C ASN A 807 -16.30 12.94 -15.29
N ARG A 808 -15.36 12.91 -16.23
CA ARG A 808 -15.62 12.41 -17.59
C ARG A 808 -16.16 10.97 -17.63
N LYS A 809 -15.68 10.10 -16.69
CA LYS A 809 -16.15 8.71 -16.62
C LYS A 809 -17.62 8.63 -16.27
N LEU A 810 -18.05 9.36 -15.23
CA LEU A 810 -19.46 9.42 -14.85
C LEU A 810 -20.32 9.99 -15.99
N THR A 811 -19.87 11.07 -16.63
CA THR A 811 -20.59 11.67 -17.75
C THR A 811 -20.78 10.68 -18.91
N ILE A 812 -19.74 9.92 -19.27
CA ILE A 812 -19.80 8.91 -20.34
C ILE A 812 -20.73 7.75 -19.91
N CYS A 813 -20.62 7.26 -18.67
CA CYS A 813 -21.50 6.19 -18.16
C CYS A 813 -22.96 6.65 -18.12
N ALA A 814 -23.24 7.84 -17.62
CA ALA A 814 -24.60 8.39 -17.57
C ALA A 814 -25.19 8.56 -18.98
N ALA A 815 -24.41 9.08 -19.94
CA ALA A 815 -24.85 9.21 -21.33
C ALA A 815 -25.10 7.83 -21.98
N LEU A 816 -24.24 6.84 -21.70
CA LEU A 816 -24.43 5.47 -22.17
C LEU A 816 -25.67 4.83 -21.59
N CYS A 817 -25.90 4.95 -20.27
CA CYS A 817 -27.10 4.43 -19.62
C CYS A 817 -28.37 5.09 -20.16
N ALA A 818 -28.38 6.42 -20.33
CA ALA A 818 -29.50 7.13 -20.93
C ALA A 818 -29.76 6.69 -22.38
N ALA A 819 -28.71 6.50 -23.19
CA ALA A 819 -28.83 5.98 -24.54
C ALA A 819 -29.39 4.55 -24.58
N LEU A 820 -28.89 3.66 -23.70
CA LEU A 820 -29.39 2.29 -23.58
C LEU A 820 -30.86 2.28 -23.14
N GLN A 821 -31.25 3.14 -22.18
CA GLN A 821 -32.63 3.30 -21.76
C GLN A 821 -33.53 3.76 -22.93
N LEU A 822 -33.08 4.73 -23.73
CA LEU A 822 -33.81 5.17 -24.92
C LEU A 822 -33.93 4.07 -25.96
N ILE A 823 -32.90 3.26 -26.17
CA ILE A 823 -32.93 2.10 -27.08
C ILE A 823 -33.99 1.09 -26.64
N VAL A 824 -34.07 0.75 -25.33
CA VAL A 824 -35.10 -0.15 -24.80
C VAL A 824 -36.51 0.40 -25.07
N MET A 825 -36.68 1.71 -24.95
CA MET A 825 -37.98 2.37 -25.11
C MET A 825 -38.39 2.62 -26.58
N THR A 826 -37.45 2.55 -27.54
CA THR A 826 -37.73 2.93 -28.93
C THR A 826 -37.67 1.75 -29.90
N VAL A 827 -36.80 0.76 -29.69
CA VAL A 827 -36.58 -0.38 -30.56
C VAL A 827 -37.71 -1.41 -30.42
N PRO A 828 -38.47 -1.72 -31.48
CA PRO A 828 -39.70 -2.54 -31.36
C PRO A 828 -39.54 -3.89 -30.67
N PRO A 829 -38.51 -4.74 -30.98
CA PRO A 829 -38.32 -6.02 -30.28
C PRO A 829 -38.06 -5.86 -28.77
N LEU A 830 -37.31 -4.81 -28.38
CA LEU A 830 -37.01 -4.55 -26.96
C LEU A 830 -38.25 -4.01 -26.25
N ARG A 831 -39.02 -3.16 -26.90
CA ARG A 831 -40.28 -2.67 -26.31
C ARG A 831 -41.22 -3.79 -25.95
N VAL A 832 -41.38 -4.80 -26.83
CA VAL A 832 -42.18 -5.99 -26.54
C VAL A 832 -41.58 -6.76 -25.37
N LEU A 833 -40.26 -6.94 -25.34
CA LEU A 833 -39.58 -7.67 -24.26
C LEU A 833 -39.79 -6.99 -22.88
N PHE A 834 -39.73 -5.66 -22.84
CA PHE A 834 -39.82 -4.88 -21.60
C PHE A 834 -41.24 -4.38 -21.28
N ASP A 835 -42.26 -4.77 -22.06
CA ASP A 835 -43.64 -4.31 -21.96
C ASP A 835 -43.75 -2.77 -21.91
N VAL A 836 -43.16 -2.10 -22.91
CA VAL A 836 -43.05 -0.64 -23.00
C VAL A 836 -43.89 -0.07 -24.14
N SER A 837 -44.74 0.90 -23.80
CA SER A 837 -45.58 1.65 -24.74
C SER A 837 -44.80 2.83 -25.36
N VAL A 838 -45.27 3.32 -26.54
CA VAL A 838 -44.70 4.53 -27.14
C VAL A 838 -45.13 5.76 -26.40
N LEU A 839 -44.17 6.55 -25.90
CA LEU A 839 -44.46 7.82 -25.26
C LEU A 839 -44.60 8.96 -26.28
N ASN A 840 -45.58 9.82 -26.08
CA ASN A 840 -45.71 11.06 -26.86
C ASN A 840 -44.86 12.18 -26.25
N ILE A 841 -44.80 13.34 -26.90
CA ILE A 841 -43.92 14.46 -26.45
C ILE A 841 -44.26 15.00 -25.08
N TYR A 842 -45.51 15.04 -24.68
CA TYR A 842 -45.94 15.54 -23.37
C TYR A 842 -45.57 14.56 -22.24
N GLU A 843 -45.68 13.26 -22.52
CA GLU A 843 -45.27 12.19 -21.59
C GLU A 843 -43.77 12.21 -21.39
N TRP A 844 -42.99 12.37 -22.48
CA TRP A 844 -41.51 12.57 -22.39
C TRP A 844 -41.12 13.82 -21.61
N LEU A 845 -41.83 14.95 -21.80
CA LEU A 845 -41.57 16.18 -21.06
C LEU A 845 -41.83 15.99 -19.57
N THR A 846 -42.90 15.25 -19.21
CA THR A 846 -43.22 14.92 -17.82
C THR A 846 -42.13 14.04 -17.22
N VAL A 847 -41.74 12.96 -17.90
CA VAL A 847 -40.62 12.09 -17.47
C VAL A 847 -39.35 12.89 -17.26
N ALA A 848 -38.98 13.74 -18.21
CA ALA A 848 -37.76 14.58 -18.12
C ALA A 848 -37.82 15.56 -16.95
N ALA A 849 -38.95 16.19 -16.70
CA ALA A 849 -39.12 17.10 -15.57
C ALA A 849 -39.00 16.37 -14.22
N LEU A 850 -39.58 15.18 -14.09
CA LEU A 850 -39.46 14.35 -12.89
C LEU A 850 -38.05 13.82 -12.72
N ALA A 851 -37.39 13.42 -13.79
CA ALA A 851 -36.00 12.93 -13.75
C ALA A 851 -34.99 13.97 -13.24
N LEU A 852 -35.24 15.26 -13.46
CA LEU A 852 -34.38 16.34 -12.98
C LEU A 852 -34.68 16.78 -11.54
N ALA A 853 -35.85 16.41 -10.99
CA ALA A 853 -36.28 16.79 -9.65
C ALA A 853 -35.27 16.38 -8.55
N PRO A 854 -34.65 15.17 -8.54
CA PRO A 854 -33.66 14.80 -7.53
C PRO A 854 -32.46 15.77 -7.49
N ILE A 855 -32.04 16.33 -8.63
CA ILE A 855 -30.94 17.32 -8.67
C ILE A 855 -31.38 18.61 -7.96
N ALA A 856 -32.58 19.11 -8.28
CA ALA A 856 -33.11 20.34 -7.69
C ALA A 856 -33.29 20.20 -6.17
N PHE A 857 -33.84 19.08 -5.69
CA PHE A 857 -34.00 18.82 -4.26
C PHE A 857 -32.67 18.70 -3.53
N SER A 858 -31.69 17.97 -4.11
CA SER A 858 -30.36 17.83 -3.52
C SER A 858 -29.64 19.18 -3.45
N GLU A 859 -29.70 20.01 -4.49
CA GLU A 859 -29.04 21.32 -4.50
C GLU A 859 -29.70 22.30 -3.52
N LEU A 860 -31.02 22.27 -3.38
CA LEU A 860 -31.74 23.02 -2.34
C LEU A 860 -31.31 22.57 -0.93
N GLY A 861 -31.23 21.27 -0.70
CA GLY A 861 -30.74 20.70 0.57
C GLY A 861 -29.34 21.13 0.91
N LYS A 862 -28.41 21.11 -0.08
CA LYS A 862 -27.03 21.57 0.06
C LYS A 862 -26.97 23.09 0.32
N ALA A 863 -27.82 23.89 -0.30
CA ALA A 863 -27.87 25.33 -0.09
C ALA A 863 -28.35 25.71 1.32
N VAL A 864 -29.32 24.98 1.86
CA VAL A 864 -29.86 25.18 3.21
C VAL A 864 -28.90 24.62 4.29
N GLY A 865 -28.34 23.44 4.03
CA GLY A 865 -27.40 22.76 4.97
C GLY A 865 -26.00 23.36 5.00
N GLY A 866 -25.51 23.90 3.89
CA GLY A 866 -24.16 24.46 3.77
C GLY A 866 -23.90 25.71 4.61
N LYS A 867 -24.91 26.36 5.13
CA LYS A 867 -24.76 27.47 6.11
C LYS A 867 -24.37 27.02 7.51
N ARG A 868 -24.48 25.71 7.83
CA ARG A 868 -24.16 25.15 9.17
C ARG A 868 -22.76 24.54 9.27
N GLU A 869 -22.07 24.30 8.16
CA GLU A 869 -20.71 23.71 8.17
C GLU A 869 -19.59 24.78 8.04
N THR A 870 -19.92 26.05 7.93
CA THR A 870 -18.95 27.17 7.88
C THR A 870 -18.77 27.88 9.22
N GLU A 871 -19.52 27.50 10.26
CA GLU A 871 -19.28 27.85 11.65
C GLU A 871 -18.68 26.64 12.42
#